data_3d0e9e5a7787b84f70cecd1bf37140af
#
_entry.id   3d0e9e5a7787b84f70cecd1bf37140af
#
_cell.length_a   1.000
_cell.length_b   1.000
_cell.length_c   1.000
_cell.angle_alpha   90.00
_cell.angle_beta   90.00
_cell.angle_gamma   90.00
#
_symmetry.space_group_name_H-M   'P 1'
#
loop_
_entity.id
_entity.type
_entity.pdbx_description
1 polymer ?
#
loop_
_entity_poly.entity_id
_entity_poly.type
_entity_poly.pdbx_seq_one_letter_code
_entity_poly.pdbx_strand_id
1 'polypeptide(L)'
;MNPLLEDFNTAPFSKISSTDYKPAVKKAIEICKQEIEAIVSNPNIPSFENTTEALDFTGQKLGRITSIFFNINAAETSKDIQEIAKEISPWLSELKNDITLNSYLFERVNAVYAGKDSLHLTREQQMLLEKQYKGFSRNGANLDDSDKNKLRTIDAQLSQLSLEFGEHVLADGNAFEMHITNKEELSGLPESVRDAARLLAKQQEKEGWVFTLDYPSYIPFMTYANARELRKKMAIAFGKKGFQDNKNNNEQVVLAIVSLRHQRAQLLGYKTHAHFVLEERMAETPEKVISFSNELLKKATPAAKREFNDLQQYAKKLDGIDQLQKWDAAYYAEKLKKEIFNLDQEILKPYFQLEHVINGAFSIATKLYDLTFEEVFTIEKYHGDVKTYQVCNNKKEAVAILYADFHPREGKRNGAWMTSYKSQQIKNNINERPHISIVCNFTKPTETQPSLLTFNEVTTLFHEFGHALHGMLANTTYNSLSGTSVSWDFVELPSQVLENWCYEKEALELFAKHYQTGEVIPMEYVEKIKESASFHQGMQTLRQLSFGLLDMAWHASTSPEKITSVKEFEKSVLSATQLYPGVEENCMSPSFSHIFQGGYSAGYYSYKWAEVLDADAFAYFKEKGIFNKEVATKFKEHVLSKGGTEKPMVLYKRFRGQEPKPEALLKRAGLL
;
A
#
# COMPACT_ATOMS: atom_id res chain seq x y z
N MET A 1 -31.45 -17.20 0.78
CA MET A 1 -30.30 -17.59 1.66
C MET A 1 -29.20 -16.53 1.43
N ASN A 2 -28.42 -16.16 2.45
CA ASN A 2 -27.42 -15.11 2.29
C ASN A 2 -26.21 -15.65 1.49
N PRO A 3 -25.86 -15.07 0.32
CA PRO A 3 -24.84 -15.61 -0.57
C PRO A 3 -23.43 -15.62 0.04
N LEU A 4 -23.16 -14.76 1.02
CA LEU A 4 -21.87 -14.71 1.74
C LEU A 4 -21.70 -15.86 2.74
N LEU A 5 -22.79 -16.54 3.14
CA LEU A 5 -22.76 -17.66 4.08
C LEU A 5 -22.71 -19.02 3.38
N GLU A 6 -23.00 -19.06 2.08
CA GLU A 6 -22.86 -20.25 1.27
C GLU A 6 -21.38 -20.57 1.00
N ASP A 7 -21.10 -21.79 0.57
CA ASP A 7 -19.78 -22.15 0.09
C ASP A 7 -19.62 -21.70 -1.37
N PHE A 8 -18.65 -20.87 -1.62
CA PHE A 8 -18.32 -20.39 -2.95
C PHE A 8 -16.80 -20.41 -3.20
N ASN A 9 -16.41 -20.71 -4.43
CA ASN A 9 -15.00 -20.62 -4.81
C ASN A 9 -14.62 -19.15 -5.03
N THR A 10 -15.26 -18.46 -5.96
CA THR A 10 -15.10 -17.02 -6.22
C THR A 10 -16.22 -16.23 -5.56
N ALA A 11 -15.95 -14.99 -5.18
CA ALA A 11 -16.98 -14.14 -4.56
C ALA A 11 -18.16 -13.92 -5.52
N PRO A 12 -19.39 -14.24 -5.09
CA PRO A 12 -20.59 -14.13 -5.94
C PRO A 12 -21.11 -12.69 -5.96
N PHE A 13 -20.31 -11.74 -6.51
CA PHE A 13 -20.58 -10.31 -6.44
C PHE A 13 -21.94 -9.90 -6.99
N SER A 14 -22.46 -10.58 -8.04
CA SER A 14 -23.77 -10.26 -8.61
C SER A 14 -24.96 -10.60 -7.70
N LYS A 15 -24.74 -11.45 -6.69
CA LYS A 15 -25.78 -11.90 -5.75
C LYS A 15 -25.72 -11.17 -4.41
N ILE A 16 -24.62 -10.41 -4.16
CA ILE A 16 -24.40 -9.72 -2.89
C ILE A 16 -25.03 -8.35 -2.96
N SER A 17 -25.89 -8.03 -2.01
CA SER A 17 -26.41 -6.70 -1.76
C SER A 17 -25.80 -6.10 -0.47
N SER A 18 -25.88 -4.78 -0.29
CA SER A 18 -25.42 -4.13 0.95
C SER A 18 -26.05 -4.72 2.20
N THR A 19 -27.31 -5.14 2.11
CA THR A 19 -28.07 -5.71 3.24
C THR A 19 -27.59 -7.11 3.65
N ASP A 20 -26.80 -7.80 2.83
CA ASP A 20 -26.29 -9.14 3.13
C ASP A 20 -25.12 -9.11 4.12
N TYR A 21 -24.33 -8.03 4.14
CA TYR A 21 -23.09 -7.99 4.92
C TYR A 21 -23.30 -8.10 6.43
N LYS A 22 -24.19 -7.29 7.01
CA LYS A 22 -24.43 -7.31 8.46
C LYS A 22 -24.87 -8.68 8.99
N PRO A 23 -25.90 -9.34 8.42
CA PRO A 23 -26.31 -10.68 8.87
C PRO A 23 -25.20 -11.73 8.66
N ALA A 24 -24.44 -11.63 7.54
CA ALA A 24 -23.37 -12.56 7.26
C ALA A 24 -22.22 -12.43 8.27
N VAL A 25 -21.80 -11.20 8.59
CA VAL A 25 -20.74 -10.95 9.59
C VAL A 25 -21.18 -11.41 10.97
N LYS A 26 -22.43 -11.11 11.41
CA LYS A 26 -22.96 -11.61 12.69
C LYS A 26 -22.89 -13.13 12.76
N LYS A 27 -23.39 -13.81 11.72
CA LYS A 27 -23.39 -15.28 11.70
C LYS A 27 -21.99 -15.86 11.67
N ALA A 28 -21.09 -15.27 10.91
CA ALA A 28 -19.70 -15.71 10.85
C ALA A 28 -18.94 -15.47 12.17
N ILE A 29 -19.25 -14.40 12.92
CA ILE A 29 -18.75 -14.17 14.29
C ILE A 29 -19.23 -15.28 15.23
N GLU A 30 -20.52 -15.64 15.18
CA GLU A 30 -21.06 -16.75 15.99
C GLU A 30 -20.34 -18.07 15.68
N ILE A 31 -20.12 -18.39 14.40
CA ILE A 31 -19.37 -19.58 13.98
C ILE A 31 -17.94 -19.52 14.55
N CYS A 32 -17.24 -18.42 14.38
CA CYS A 32 -15.89 -18.24 14.89
C CYS A 32 -15.83 -18.43 16.43
N LYS A 33 -16.78 -17.88 17.17
CA LYS A 33 -16.88 -18.08 18.63
C LYS A 33 -17.10 -19.56 19.00
N GLN A 34 -17.91 -20.30 18.24
CA GLN A 34 -18.10 -21.73 18.43
C GLN A 34 -16.82 -22.54 18.14
N GLU A 35 -16.07 -22.18 17.09
CA GLU A 35 -14.78 -22.81 16.75
C GLU A 35 -13.75 -22.56 17.87
N ILE A 36 -13.68 -21.34 18.43
CA ILE A 36 -12.82 -21.02 19.57
C ILE A 36 -13.23 -21.82 20.81
N GLU A 37 -14.53 -21.89 21.13
CA GLU A 37 -15.04 -22.65 22.26
C GLU A 37 -14.70 -24.15 22.15
N ALA A 38 -14.75 -24.71 20.95
CA ALA A 38 -14.36 -26.10 20.70
C ALA A 38 -12.86 -26.35 20.99
N ILE A 39 -11.99 -25.36 20.79
CA ILE A 39 -10.56 -25.45 21.16
C ILE A 39 -10.43 -25.34 22.69
N VAL A 40 -11.09 -24.36 23.31
CA VAL A 40 -11.00 -24.09 24.75
C VAL A 40 -11.53 -25.27 25.57
N SER A 41 -12.68 -25.81 25.18
CA SER A 41 -13.33 -26.92 25.89
C SER A 41 -12.77 -28.31 25.55
N ASN A 42 -11.75 -28.41 24.71
CA ASN A 42 -11.17 -29.69 24.33
C ASN A 42 -10.54 -30.36 25.55
N PRO A 43 -11.01 -31.56 25.97
CA PRO A 43 -10.53 -32.24 27.19
C PRO A 43 -9.11 -32.83 27.07
N ASN A 44 -8.59 -32.94 25.85
CA ASN A 44 -7.26 -33.49 25.61
C ASN A 44 -6.17 -32.48 25.98
N ILE A 45 -5.01 -33.01 26.38
CA ILE A 45 -3.81 -32.21 26.64
C ILE A 45 -3.54 -31.30 25.40
N PRO A 46 -3.21 -30.04 25.61
CA PRO A 46 -2.89 -29.14 24.49
C PRO A 46 -1.73 -29.69 23.66
N SER A 47 -1.96 -29.82 22.34
CA SER A 47 -0.99 -30.19 21.34
C SER A 47 -0.92 -29.15 20.23
N PHE A 48 0.08 -29.26 19.37
CA PHE A 48 0.18 -28.37 18.21
C PHE A 48 -1.10 -28.46 17.34
N GLU A 49 -1.59 -29.66 17.06
CA GLU A 49 -2.74 -29.92 16.18
C GLU A 49 -4.05 -29.45 16.81
N ASN A 50 -4.31 -29.80 18.09
CA ASN A 50 -5.59 -29.49 18.72
C ASN A 50 -5.69 -28.06 19.28
N THR A 51 -4.61 -27.29 19.17
CA THR A 51 -4.56 -25.91 19.72
C THR A 51 -4.03 -24.93 18.66
N THR A 52 -2.75 -25.01 18.27
CA THR A 52 -2.10 -24.05 17.38
C THR A 52 -2.63 -24.15 15.95
N GLU A 53 -2.66 -25.33 15.39
CA GLU A 53 -3.17 -25.57 14.04
C GLU A 53 -4.69 -25.34 13.97
N ALA A 54 -5.44 -25.84 14.95
CA ALA A 54 -6.88 -25.61 15.06
C ALA A 54 -7.21 -24.10 15.09
N LEU A 55 -6.43 -23.32 15.84
CA LEU A 55 -6.59 -21.87 15.93
C LEU A 55 -6.32 -21.15 14.59
N ASP A 56 -5.33 -21.59 13.80
CA ASP A 56 -5.05 -21.02 12.47
C ASP A 56 -6.21 -21.25 11.48
N PHE A 57 -6.91 -22.36 11.63
CA PHE A 57 -8.07 -22.68 10.80
C PHE A 57 -9.39 -22.05 11.28
N THR A 58 -9.38 -21.36 12.43
CA THR A 58 -10.56 -20.69 12.99
C THR A 58 -10.88 -19.39 12.24
N GLY A 59 -12.17 -19.09 12.11
CA GLY A 59 -12.66 -17.81 11.57
C GLY A 59 -12.45 -17.59 10.07
N GLN A 60 -12.12 -18.64 9.31
CA GLN A 60 -11.86 -18.52 7.87
C GLN A 60 -13.05 -17.95 7.08
N LYS A 61 -14.29 -18.37 7.41
CA LYS A 61 -15.51 -17.84 6.79
C LYS A 61 -15.65 -16.33 7.08
N LEU A 62 -15.43 -15.93 8.32
CA LEU A 62 -15.44 -14.50 8.71
C LEU A 62 -14.36 -13.71 7.97
N GLY A 63 -13.13 -14.22 7.95
CA GLY A 63 -12.01 -13.59 7.25
C GLY A 63 -12.30 -13.36 5.78
N ARG A 64 -12.94 -14.33 5.11
CA ARG A 64 -13.32 -14.21 3.71
C ARG A 64 -14.40 -13.16 3.46
N ILE A 65 -15.45 -13.15 4.28
CA ILE A 65 -16.53 -12.15 4.21
C ILE A 65 -16.00 -10.74 4.45
N THR A 66 -15.17 -10.57 5.46
CA THR A 66 -14.60 -9.25 5.82
C THR A 66 -13.59 -8.76 4.80
N SER A 67 -12.78 -9.63 4.20
CA SER A 67 -11.87 -9.26 3.11
C SER A 67 -12.63 -8.73 1.89
N ILE A 68 -13.73 -9.39 1.50
CA ILE A 68 -14.61 -8.91 0.42
C ILE A 68 -15.22 -7.56 0.81
N PHE A 69 -15.81 -7.46 1.99
CA PHE A 69 -16.49 -6.25 2.44
C PHE A 69 -15.56 -5.04 2.50
N PHE A 70 -14.41 -5.16 3.13
CA PHE A 70 -13.49 -4.01 3.28
C PHE A 70 -12.82 -3.62 1.97
N ASN A 71 -12.64 -4.56 1.02
CA ASN A 71 -12.25 -4.16 -0.33
C ASN A 71 -13.36 -3.36 -1.03
N ILE A 72 -14.61 -3.78 -0.92
CA ILE A 72 -15.75 -2.99 -1.43
C ILE A 72 -15.82 -1.62 -0.75
N ASN A 73 -15.65 -1.56 0.57
CA ASN A 73 -15.61 -0.28 1.30
C ASN A 73 -14.45 0.65 0.86
N ALA A 74 -13.36 0.10 0.31
CA ALA A 74 -12.24 0.89 -0.20
C ALA A 74 -12.34 1.19 -1.70
N ALA A 75 -12.87 0.27 -2.50
CA ALA A 75 -12.83 0.33 -3.96
C ALA A 75 -14.17 0.68 -4.62
N GLU A 76 -15.29 0.50 -3.93
CA GLU A 76 -16.65 0.72 -4.45
C GLU A 76 -17.61 1.14 -3.33
N THR A 77 -17.22 2.13 -2.52
CA THR A 77 -18.01 2.52 -1.35
C THR A 77 -19.27 3.29 -1.73
N SER A 78 -20.24 3.25 -0.85
CA SER A 78 -21.46 4.04 -0.85
C SER A 78 -21.80 4.46 0.59
N LYS A 79 -22.79 5.34 0.75
CA LYS A 79 -23.27 5.73 2.10
C LYS A 79 -23.70 4.49 2.91
N ASP A 80 -24.43 3.57 2.28
CA ASP A 80 -24.88 2.34 2.95
C ASP A 80 -23.69 1.46 3.37
N ILE A 81 -22.68 1.31 2.50
CA ILE A 81 -21.48 0.53 2.82
C ILE A 81 -20.70 1.18 3.97
N GLN A 82 -20.56 2.50 3.98
CA GLN A 82 -19.91 3.24 5.08
C GLN A 82 -20.66 3.09 6.43
N GLU A 83 -21.97 3.18 6.41
CA GLU A 83 -22.79 2.95 7.62
C GLU A 83 -22.65 1.50 8.13
N ILE A 84 -22.65 0.52 7.23
CA ILE A 84 -22.41 -0.87 7.59
C ILE A 84 -20.99 -1.04 8.16
N ALA A 85 -19.96 -0.39 7.58
CA ALA A 85 -18.59 -0.45 8.09
C ALA A 85 -18.49 0.07 9.54
N LYS A 86 -19.18 1.17 9.86
CA LYS A 86 -19.26 1.72 11.21
C LYS A 86 -19.89 0.76 12.22
N GLU A 87 -20.86 -0.01 11.79
CA GLU A 87 -21.55 -0.97 12.66
C GLU A 87 -20.74 -2.27 12.85
N ILE A 88 -20.13 -2.80 11.79
CA ILE A 88 -19.44 -4.09 11.88
C ILE A 88 -18.03 -3.99 12.46
N SER A 89 -17.34 -2.86 12.30
CA SER A 89 -15.96 -2.70 12.79
C SER A 89 -15.82 -2.86 14.31
N PRO A 90 -16.72 -2.31 15.15
CA PRO A 90 -16.72 -2.61 16.59
C PRO A 90 -16.92 -4.08 16.90
N TRP A 91 -17.80 -4.80 16.18
CA TRP A 91 -18.03 -6.23 16.42
C TRP A 91 -16.77 -7.05 16.13
N LEU A 92 -16.03 -6.70 15.08
CA LEU A 92 -14.76 -7.36 14.72
C LEU A 92 -13.67 -7.05 15.75
N SER A 93 -13.61 -5.79 16.24
CA SER A 93 -12.69 -5.41 17.31
C SER A 93 -13.00 -6.14 18.61
N GLU A 94 -14.30 -6.25 18.98
CA GLU A 94 -14.75 -7.02 20.13
C GLU A 94 -14.37 -8.49 20.01
N LEU A 95 -14.68 -9.14 18.88
CA LEU A 95 -14.31 -10.53 18.65
C LEU A 95 -12.78 -10.76 18.73
N LYS A 96 -12.00 -9.86 18.13
CA LYS A 96 -10.54 -9.93 18.23
C LYS A 96 -10.09 -9.88 19.68
N ASN A 97 -10.66 -9.00 20.49
CA ASN A 97 -10.38 -8.91 21.91
C ASN A 97 -10.91 -10.12 22.68
N ASP A 98 -12.09 -10.66 22.34
CA ASP A 98 -12.62 -11.90 22.94
C ASP A 98 -11.68 -13.08 22.74
N ILE A 99 -11.05 -13.18 21.57
CA ILE A 99 -10.07 -14.23 21.29
C ILE A 99 -8.74 -13.95 22.00
N THR A 100 -8.18 -12.75 21.81
CA THR A 100 -6.82 -12.40 22.28
C THR A 100 -6.73 -12.33 23.81
N LEU A 101 -7.80 -11.91 24.48
CA LEU A 101 -7.86 -11.77 25.94
C LEU A 101 -8.45 -13.00 26.64
N ASN A 102 -8.75 -14.07 25.90
CA ASN A 102 -9.25 -15.32 26.45
C ASN A 102 -8.14 -16.06 27.20
N SER A 103 -8.21 -16.08 28.51
CA SER A 103 -7.19 -16.68 29.36
C SER A 103 -7.07 -18.19 29.15
N TYR A 104 -8.20 -18.91 28.98
CA TYR A 104 -8.19 -20.36 28.77
C TYR A 104 -7.56 -20.74 27.42
N LEU A 105 -7.86 -19.98 26.36
CA LEU A 105 -7.24 -20.17 25.07
C LEU A 105 -5.72 -19.89 25.13
N PHE A 106 -5.34 -18.81 25.82
CA PHE A 106 -3.92 -18.48 26.00
C PHE A 106 -3.18 -19.55 26.83
N GLU A 107 -3.79 -20.10 27.90
CA GLU A 107 -3.21 -21.19 28.67
C GLU A 107 -2.90 -22.41 27.79
N ARG A 108 -3.79 -22.76 26.86
CA ARG A 108 -3.53 -23.86 25.91
C ARG A 108 -2.38 -23.54 24.96
N VAL A 109 -2.36 -22.34 24.36
CA VAL A 109 -1.26 -21.92 23.47
C VAL A 109 0.07 -21.86 24.24
N ASN A 110 0.06 -21.33 25.46
CA ASN A 110 1.24 -21.26 26.32
C ASN A 110 1.77 -22.66 26.70
N ALA A 111 0.89 -23.63 26.98
CA ALA A 111 1.28 -24.98 27.25
C ALA A 111 2.01 -25.65 26.08
N VAL A 112 1.50 -25.45 24.84
CA VAL A 112 2.18 -25.93 23.62
C VAL A 112 3.53 -25.23 23.45
N TYR A 113 3.54 -23.88 23.64
CA TYR A 113 4.76 -23.08 23.49
C TYR A 113 5.85 -23.44 24.50
N ALA A 114 5.47 -23.68 25.77
CA ALA A 114 6.40 -24.12 26.81
C ALA A 114 7.01 -25.49 26.51
N GLY A 115 6.25 -26.38 25.87
CA GLY A 115 6.71 -27.71 25.45
C GLY A 115 7.42 -27.80 24.11
N LYS A 116 7.58 -26.68 23.38
CA LYS A 116 8.01 -26.62 21.97
C LYS A 116 9.32 -27.38 21.66
N ASP A 117 10.27 -27.37 22.57
CA ASP A 117 11.59 -28.02 22.37
C ASP A 117 11.51 -29.54 22.37
N SER A 118 10.44 -30.12 22.95
CA SER A 118 10.15 -31.57 22.93
C SER A 118 9.27 -31.98 21.75
N LEU A 119 8.65 -31.00 21.05
CA LEU A 119 7.80 -31.22 19.88
C LEU A 119 8.69 -31.20 18.64
N HIS A 120 8.67 -32.22 17.83
CA HIS A 120 9.42 -32.25 16.55
C HIS A 120 8.77 -31.40 15.46
N LEU A 121 8.57 -30.11 15.75
CA LEU A 121 7.91 -29.14 14.85
C LEU A 121 8.80 -28.78 13.66
N THR A 122 8.20 -28.71 12.49
CA THR A 122 8.84 -28.09 11.31
C THR A 122 9.11 -26.60 11.57
N ARG A 123 9.98 -25.98 10.77
CA ARG A 123 10.26 -24.55 10.92
C ARG A 123 9.01 -23.68 10.77
N GLU A 124 8.14 -24.01 9.83
CA GLU A 124 6.86 -23.32 9.63
C GLU A 124 5.95 -23.45 10.86
N GLN A 125 5.84 -24.64 11.44
CA GLN A 125 5.07 -24.87 12.67
C GLN A 125 5.63 -24.09 13.85
N GLN A 126 6.96 -24.03 13.99
CA GLN A 126 7.61 -23.20 15.02
C GLN A 126 7.26 -21.72 14.86
N MET A 127 7.30 -21.20 13.62
CA MET A 127 6.93 -19.81 13.35
C MET A 127 5.46 -19.52 13.63
N LEU A 128 4.56 -20.45 13.29
CA LEU A 128 3.14 -20.31 13.61
C LEU A 128 2.92 -20.25 15.13
N LEU A 129 3.49 -21.19 15.86
CA LEU A 129 3.39 -21.24 17.33
C LEU A 129 3.97 -19.99 17.98
N GLU A 130 5.15 -19.53 17.54
CA GLU A 130 5.77 -18.30 18.04
C GLU A 130 4.88 -17.08 17.76
N LYS A 131 4.34 -16.96 16.54
CA LYS A 131 3.43 -15.87 16.15
C LYS A 131 2.16 -15.85 17.00
N GLN A 132 1.54 -17.00 17.24
CA GLN A 132 0.35 -17.09 18.08
C GLN A 132 0.66 -16.75 19.53
N TYR A 133 1.69 -17.35 20.12
CA TYR A 133 2.10 -17.04 21.49
C TYR A 133 2.36 -15.54 21.70
N LYS A 134 3.13 -14.92 20.81
CA LYS A 134 3.36 -13.47 20.82
C LYS A 134 2.08 -12.67 20.55
N GLY A 135 1.22 -13.17 19.68
CA GLY A 135 -0.08 -12.57 19.41
C GLY A 135 -0.94 -12.43 20.66
N PHE A 136 -0.90 -13.39 21.57
CA PHE A 136 -1.58 -13.33 22.86
C PHE A 136 -0.80 -12.52 23.91
N SER A 137 0.45 -12.90 24.18
CA SER A 137 1.24 -12.32 25.28
C SER A 137 1.46 -10.82 25.13
N ARG A 138 1.72 -10.34 23.93
CA ARG A 138 1.94 -8.92 23.63
C ARG A 138 0.66 -8.09 23.54
N ASN A 139 -0.50 -8.73 23.37
CA ASN A 139 -1.78 -8.04 23.21
C ASN A 139 -2.70 -8.18 24.41
N GLY A 140 -2.14 -8.45 25.58
CA GLY A 140 -2.86 -8.28 26.85
C GLY A 140 -3.48 -9.54 27.42
N ALA A 141 -3.15 -10.75 26.93
CA ALA A 141 -3.67 -11.99 27.51
C ALA A 141 -3.37 -12.12 29.02
N ASN A 142 -2.23 -11.58 29.45
CA ASN A 142 -1.76 -11.59 30.84
C ASN A 142 -2.27 -10.43 31.71
N LEU A 143 -3.05 -9.51 31.17
CA LEU A 143 -3.62 -8.39 31.93
C LEU A 143 -4.71 -8.87 32.88
N ASP A 144 -4.94 -8.10 33.97
CA ASP A 144 -6.10 -8.28 34.79
C ASP A 144 -7.41 -7.81 34.08
N ASP A 145 -8.56 -8.15 34.65
CA ASP A 145 -9.85 -7.86 34.01
C ASP A 145 -10.13 -6.36 33.87
N SER A 146 -9.63 -5.51 34.79
CA SER A 146 -9.77 -4.07 34.73
C SER A 146 -9.02 -3.51 33.49
N ASP A 147 -7.79 -3.95 33.29
CA ASP A 147 -6.95 -3.50 32.19
C ASP A 147 -7.38 -4.13 30.86
N LYS A 148 -7.88 -5.37 30.85
CA LYS A 148 -8.55 -5.96 29.67
C LYS A 148 -9.75 -5.12 29.22
N ASN A 149 -10.57 -4.62 30.15
CA ASN A 149 -11.73 -3.78 29.82
C ASN A 149 -11.32 -2.40 29.26
N LYS A 150 -10.24 -1.79 29.81
CA LYS A 150 -9.66 -0.56 29.24
C LYS A 150 -9.15 -0.80 27.83
N LEU A 151 -8.45 -1.90 27.59
CA LEU A 151 -7.93 -2.26 26.29
C LEU A 151 -9.04 -2.43 25.24
N ARG A 152 -10.14 -3.12 25.62
CA ARG A 152 -11.34 -3.25 24.76
C ARG A 152 -11.92 -1.90 24.36
N THR A 153 -12.02 -0.98 25.31
CA THR A 153 -12.53 0.37 25.07
C THR A 153 -11.63 1.14 24.10
N ILE A 154 -10.32 1.09 24.31
CA ILE A 154 -9.33 1.74 23.43
C ILE A 154 -9.39 1.17 22.03
N ASP A 155 -9.41 -0.15 21.88
CA ASP A 155 -9.41 -0.81 20.56
C ASP A 155 -10.70 -0.50 19.78
N ALA A 156 -11.85 -0.45 20.45
CA ALA A 156 -13.12 -0.05 19.84
C ALA A 156 -13.08 1.40 19.33
N GLN A 157 -12.57 2.32 20.14
CA GLN A 157 -12.42 3.73 19.76
C GLN A 157 -11.44 3.91 18.59
N LEU A 158 -10.30 3.22 18.60
CA LEU A 158 -9.33 3.27 17.51
C LEU A 158 -9.92 2.76 16.19
N SER A 159 -10.73 1.71 16.24
CA SER A 159 -11.42 1.17 15.06
C SER A 159 -12.37 2.20 14.44
N GLN A 160 -13.17 2.89 15.26
CA GLN A 160 -14.10 3.93 14.79
C GLN A 160 -13.35 5.15 14.22
N LEU A 161 -12.37 5.66 14.95
CA LEU A 161 -11.60 6.84 14.53
C LEU A 161 -10.82 6.59 13.21
N SER A 162 -10.35 5.37 12.98
CA SER A 162 -9.68 5.02 11.72
C SER A 162 -10.63 5.06 10.52
N LEU A 163 -11.87 4.63 10.69
CA LEU A 163 -12.91 4.73 9.64
C LEU A 163 -13.28 6.18 9.39
N GLU A 164 -13.59 6.93 10.45
CA GLU A 164 -13.93 8.35 10.40
C GLU A 164 -12.85 9.15 9.67
N PHE A 165 -11.58 8.92 10.01
CA PHE A 165 -10.45 9.54 9.34
C PHE A 165 -10.49 9.35 7.81
N GLY A 166 -10.68 8.11 7.37
CA GLY A 166 -10.70 7.80 5.94
C GLY A 166 -11.90 8.39 5.20
N GLU A 167 -13.07 8.36 5.82
CA GLU A 167 -14.29 8.96 5.28
C GLU A 167 -14.16 10.47 5.10
N HIS A 168 -13.56 11.16 6.06
CA HIS A 168 -13.31 12.60 6.00
C HIS A 168 -12.37 12.97 4.85
N VAL A 169 -11.27 12.23 4.67
CA VAL A 169 -10.33 12.44 3.56
C VAL A 169 -11.00 12.23 2.21
N LEU A 170 -11.80 11.16 2.09
CA LEU A 170 -12.54 10.88 0.86
C LEU A 170 -13.59 11.96 0.55
N ALA A 171 -14.36 12.36 1.57
CA ALA A 171 -15.39 13.38 1.41
C ALA A 171 -14.81 14.73 0.98
N ASP A 172 -13.71 15.17 1.60
CA ASP A 172 -13.03 16.42 1.22
C ASP A 172 -12.40 16.33 -0.18
N GLY A 173 -11.89 15.16 -0.55
CA GLY A 173 -11.39 14.91 -1.90
C GLY A 173 -12.48 15.07 -2.97
N ASN A 174 -13.63 14.45 -2.75
CA ASN A 174 -14.77 14.47 -3.66
C ASN A 174 -15.50 15.82 -3.69
N ALA A 175 -15.42 16.61 -2.61
CA ALA A 175 -16.08 17.93 -2.54
C ALA A 175 -15.39 19.01 -3.37
N PHE A 176 -14.13 18.80 -3.77
CA PHE A 176 -13.40 19.80 -4.54
C PHE A 176 -13.58 19.61 -6.04
N GLU A 177 -14.03 20.66 -6.70
CA GLU A 177 -14.02 20.78 -8.15
C GLU A 177 -13.48 22.14 -8.56
N MET A 178 -12.66 22.15 -9.59
CA MET A 178 -12.24 23.37 -10.27
C MET A 178 -12.85 23.40 -11.67
N HIS A 179 -13.94 24.15 -11.80
CA HIS A 179 -14.63 24.34 -13.07
C HIS A 179 -14.00 25.52 -13.82
N ILE A 180 -13.56 25.27 -15.06
CA ILE A 180 -12.94 26.26 -15.96
C ILE A 180 -13.79 26.37 -17.21
N THR A 181 -14.14 27.60 -17.61
CA THR A 181 -14.86 27.89 -18.84
C THR A 181 -14.01 28.69 -19.83
N ASN A 182 -12.97 29.38 -19.34
CA ASN A 182 -12.03 30.11 -20.18
C ASN A 182 -10.95 29.18 -20.74
N LYS A 183 -10.92 29.02 -22.07
CA LYS A 183 -9.95 28.14 -22.76
C LYS A 183 -8.50 28.61 -22.58
N GLU A 184 -8.25 29.89 -22.36
CA GLU A 184 -6.88 30.41 -22.17
C GLU A 184 -6.24 29.90 -20.88
N GLU A 185 -7.03 29.62 -19.83
CA GLU A 185 -6.59 29.08 -18.56
C GLU A 185 -6.12 27.63 -18.67
N LEU A 186 -6.41 26.93 -19.77
CA LEU A 186 -5.97 25.59 -20.08
C LEU A 186 -4.58 25.54 -20.75
N SER A 187 -3.96 26.70 -20.96
CA SER A 187 -2.65 26.78 -21.60
C SER A 187 -1.62 25.92 -20.90
N GLY A 188 -0.85 25.16 -21.68
CA GLY A 188 0.15 24.22 -21.21
C GLY A 188 -0.37 22.79 -20.95
N LEU A 189 -1.68 22.63 -20.71
CA LEU A 189 -2.24 21.30 -20.47
C LEU A 189 -2.25 20.44 -21.74
N PRO A 190 -1.82 19.18 -21.67
CA PRO A 190 -1.94 18.22 -22.75
C PRO A 190 -3.38 18.04 -23.22
N GLU A 191 -3.57 17.67 -24.49
CA GLU A 191 -4.91 17.48 -25.07
C GLU A 191 -5.68 16.38 -24.35
N SER A 192 -5.02 15.25 -24.03
CA SER A 192 -5.63 14.15 -23.29
C SER A 192 -6.19 14.57 -21.93
N VAL A 193 -5.50 15.47 -21.23
CA VAL A 193 -5.90 16.01 -19.91
C VAL A 193 -7.12 16.93 -20.07
N ARG A 194 -7.12 17.77 -21.11
CA ARG A 194 -8.28 18.64 -21.43
C ARG A 194 -9.50 17.83 -21.84
N ASP A 195 -9.32 16.77 -22.62
CA ASP A 195 -10.39 15.87 -23.04
C ASP A 195 -11.02 15.14 -21.86
N ALA A 196 -10.20 14.62 -20.93
CA ALA A 196 -10.69 14.00 -19.71
C ALA A 196 -11.50 14.98 -18.84
N ALA A 197 -11.00 16.21 -18.67
CA ALA A 197 -11.69 17.26 -17.91
C ALA A 197 -13.00 17.70 -18.58
N ARG A 198 -13.04 17.76 -19.93
CA ARG A 198 -14.25 18.06 -20.71
C ARG A 198 -15.27 16.92 -20.59
N LEU A 199 -14.84 15.68 -20.66
CA LEU A 199 -15.71 14.51 -20.49
C LEU A 199 -16.37 14.52 -19.11
N LEU A 200 -15.60 14.82 -18.05
CA LEU A 200 -16.13 14.95 -16.69
C LEU A 200 -17.14 16.09 -16.59
N ALA A 201 -16.85 17.26 -17.16
CA ALA A 201 -17.80 18.38 -17.21
C ALA A 201 -19.13 17.98 -17.91
N LYS A 202 -19.03 17.29 -19.05
CA LYS A 202 -20.20 16.77 -19.80
C LYS A 202 -21.02 15.78 -18.97
N GLN A 203 -20.37 14.88 -18.22
CA GLN A 203 -21.07 13.94 -17.33
C GLN A 203 -21.80 14.65 -16.19
N GLN A 204 -21.33 15.82 -15.78
CA GLN A 204 -21.96 16.67 -14.76
C GLN A 204 -22.91 17.75 -15.36
N GLU A 205 -23.22 17.66 -16.64
CA GLU A 205 -24.06 18.64 -17.36
C GLU A 205 -23.52 20.09 -17.27
N LYS A 206 -22.18 20.25 -17.22
CA LYS A 206 -21.47 21.52 -17.19
C LYS A 206 -20.79 21.81 -18.54
N GLU A 207 -20.80 23.09 -18.95
CA GLU A 207 -19.94 23.52 -20.06
C GLU A 207 -18.49 23.72 -19.61
N GLY A 208 -17.52 23.53 -20.51
CA GLY A 208 -16.11 23.74 -20.21
C GLY A 208 -15.40 22.49 -19.69
N TRP A 209 -14.63 22.63 -18.61
CA TRP A 209 -13.73 21.61 -18.08
C TRP A 209 -13.80 21.55 -16.56
N VAL A 210 -13.83 20.34 -16.01
CA VAL A 210 -13.82 20.10 -14.56
C VAL A 210 -12.55 19.33 -14.19
N PHE A 211 -11.81 19.87 -13.22
CA PHE A 211 -10.64 19.22 -12.62
C PHE A 211 -10.92 18.89 -11.16
N THR A 212 -10.43 17.72 -10.73
CA THR A 212 -10.60 17.18 -9.37
C THR A 212 -9.26 16.99 -8.67
N LEU A 213 -9.29 16.53 -7.42
CA LEU A 213 -8.09 16.15 -6.68
C LEU A 213 -7.65 14.69 -6.90
N ASP A 214 -8.30 13.97 -7.81
CA ASP A 214 -7.85 12.64 -8.22
C ASP A 214 -6.52 12.73 -8.95
N TYR A 215 -5.65 11.78 -8.71
CA TYR A 215 -4.28 11.83 -9.26
C TYR A 215 -4.22 12.02 -10.77
N PRO A 216 -5.03 11.35 -11.61
CA PRO A 216 -5.01 11.58 -13.06
C PRO A 216 -5.47 12.98 -13.50
N SER A 217 -6.18 13.71 -12.65
CA SER A 217 -6.55 15.11 -12.85
C SER A 217 -5.54 16.06 -12.21
N TYR A 218 -5.21 15.83 -10.94
CA TYR A 218 -4.34 16.70 -10.14
C TYR A 218 -2.88 16.72 -10.63
N ILE A 219 -2.27 15.56 -10.85
CA ILE A 219 -0.84 15.48 -11.21
C ILE A 219 -0.55 16.16 -12.53
N PRO A 220 -1.25 15.87 -13.65
CA PRO A 220 -1.01 16.58 -14.92
C PRO A 220 -1.30 18.07 -14.84
N PHE A 221 -2.32 18.48 -14.06
CA PHE A 221 -2.60 19.89 -13.87
C PHE A 221 -1.43 20.62 -13.20
N MET A 222 -0.89 20.05 -12.12
CA MET A 222 0.26 20.61 -11.42
C MET A 222 1.54 20.60 -12.25
N THR A 223 1.68 19.65 -13.16
CA THR A 223 2.85 19.47 -14.02
C THR A 223 2.86 20.41 -15.21
N TYR A 224 1.69 20.62 -15.85
CA TYR A 224 1.64 21.25 -17.18
C TYR A 224 0.91 22.57 -17.25
N ALA A 225 -0.06 22.87 -16.34
CA ALA A 225 -0.84 24.11 -16.44
C ALA A 225 0.05 25.35 -16.31
N ASN A 226 0.02 26.24 -17.31
CA ASN A 226 0.76 27.50 -17.24
C ASN A 226 0.19 28.46 -16.19
N ALA A 227 -1.12 28.40 -15.93
CA ALA A 227 -1.82 29.26 -14.98
C ALA A 227 -1.39 28.99 -13.53
N ARG A 228 -0.37 29.74 -13.04
CA ARG A 228 0.24 29.57 -11.72
C ARG A 228 -0.78 29.68 -10.57
N GLU A 229 -1.72 30.63 -10.66
CA GLU A 229 -2.74 30.82 -9.62
C GLU A 229 -3.72 29.63 -9.54
N LEU A 230 -4.00 28.98 -10.65
CA LEU A 230 -4.83 27.77 -10.65
C LEU A 230 -4.05 26.56 -10.07
N ARG A 231 -2.74 26.42 -10.37
CA ARG A 231 -1.89 25.45 -9.69
C ARG A 231 -1.86 25.68 -8.16
N LYS A 232 -1.75 26.95 -7.74
CA LYS A 232 -1.81 27.31 -6.31
C LYS A 232 -3.15 26.87 -5.70
N LYS A 233 -4.27 27.18 -6.34
CA LYS A 233 -5.62 26.77 -5.89
C LYS A 233 -5.74 25.26 -5.74
N MET A 234 -5.26 24.49 -6.73
CA MET A 234 -5.23 23.03 -6.68
C MET A 234 -4.34 22.48 -5.55
N ALA A 235 -3.12 23.03 -5.40
CA ALA A 235 -2.17 22.61 -4.38
C ALA A 235 -2.68 22.86 -2.97
N ILE A 236 -3.27 24.02 -2.72
CA ILE A 236 -3.89 24.36 -1.43
C ILE A 236 -5.05 23.40 -1.15
N ALA A 237 -5.94 23.19 -2.13
CA ALA A 237 -7.08 22.29 -1.97
C ALA A 237 -6.63 20.85 -1.67
N PHE A 238 -5.58 20.36 -2.34
CA PHE A 238 -5.03 19.04 -2.10
C PHE A 238 -4.41 18.91 -0.69
N GLY A 239 -3.65 19.92 -0.27
CA GLY A 239 -2.90 19.89 0.99
C GLY A 239 -3.75 20.19 2.24
N LYS A 240 -5.02 20.62 2.07
CA LYS A 240 -5.94 20.88 3.18
C LYS A 240 -7.06 19.84 3.34
N LYS A 241 -6.98 18.70 2.62
CA LYS A 241 -7.94 17.59 2.83
C LYS A 241 -7.87 17.11 4.28
N GLY A 242 -9.02 17.00 4.93
CA GLY A 242 -9.09 16.69 6.35
C GLY A 242 -8.57 17.79 7.30
N PHE A 243 -8.22 18.96 6.75
CA PHE A 243 -7.72 20.12 7.48
C PHE A 243 -8.46 21.40 7.07
N GLN A 244 -9.77 21.37 7.20
CA GLN A 244 -10.64 22.50 6.88
C GLN A 244 -11.58 22.75 8.04
N ASP A 245 -12.09 23.98 8.16
CA ASP A 245 -13.13 24.33 9.14
C ASP A 245 -14.49 23.78 8.66
N ASN A 246 -14.61 22.46 8.65
CA ASN A 246 -15.82 21.75 8.30
C ASN A 246 -15.93 20.44 9.13
N LYS A 247 -17.01 19.70 8.93
CA LYS A 247 -17.25 18.42 9.64
C LYS A 247 -16.24 17.31 9.33
N ASN A 248 -15.43 17.47 8.30
CA ASN A 248 -14.43 16.47 7.88
C ASN A 248 -13.02 16.79 8.44
N ASN A 249 -12.91 17.71 9.40
CA ASN A 249 -11.62 18.06 10.00
C ASN A 249 -11.08 16.91 10.85
N ASN A 250 -9.89 16.43 10.52
CA ASN A 250 -9.24 15.30 11.19
C ASN A 250 -8.24 15.69 12.29
N GLU A 251 -8.07 16.97 12.65
CA GLU A 251 -7.09 17.35 13.68
C GLU A 251 -7.36 16.66 15.01
N GLN A 252 -8.61 16.70 15.50
CA GLN A 252 -8.98 16.03 16.74
C GLN A 252 -8.94 14.51 16.61
N VAL A 253 -9.27 13.97 15.44
CA VAL A 253 -9.17 12.54 15.15
C VAL A 253 -7.71 12.06 15.24
N VAL A 254 -6.76 12.80 14.64
CA VAL A 254 -5.31 12.53 14.73
C VAL A 254 -4.84 12.51 16.17
N LEU A 255 -5.15 13.57 16.94
CA LEU A 255 -4.74 13.67 18.36
C LEU A 255 -5.32 12.53 19.20
N ALA A 256 -6.59 12.19 18.98
CA ALA A 256 -7.24 11.08 19.67
C ALA A 256 -6.61 9.73 19.34
N ILE A 257 -6.36 9.44 18.04
CA ILE A 257 -5.71 8.20 17.60
C ILE A 257 -4.33 8.06 18.23
N VAL A 258 -3.50 9.09 18.20
CA VAL A 258 -2.12 9.05 18.74
C VAL A 258 -2.14 8.85 20.25
N SER A 259 -3.02 9.57 20.96
CA SER A 259 -3.19 9.42 22.42
C SER A 259 -3.63 8.01 22.79
N LEU A 260 -4.65 7.47 22.12
CA LEU A 260 -5.17 6.12 22.37
C LEU A 260 -4.12 5.03 22.05
N ARG A 261 -3.38 5.18 20.96
CA ARG A 261 -2.26 4.27 20.61
C ARG A 261 -1.18 4.27 21.70
N HIS A 262 -0.85 5.45 22.24
CA HIS A 262 0.10 5.56 23.33
C HIS A 262 -0.42 4.91 24.62
N GLN A 263 -1.66 5.20 25.03
CA GLN A 263 -2.31 4.58 26.19
C GLN A 263 -2.36 3.05 26.04
N ARG A 264 -2.72 2.56 24.85
CA ARG A 264 -2.71 1.13 24.53
C ARG A 264 -1.32 0.52 24.74
N ALA A 265 -0.29 1.16 24.19
CA ALA A 265 1.09 0.66 24.32
C ALA A 265 1.54 0.63 25.79
N GLN A 266 1.25 1.67 26.57
CA GLN A 266 1.59 1.69 27.99
C GLN A 266 0.84 0.62 28.79
N LEU A 267 -0.45 0.41 28.50
CA LEU A 267 -1.24 -0.64 29.14
C LEU A 267 -0.65 -2.04 28.86
N LEU A 268 -0.06 -2.23 27.69
CA LEU A 268 0.64 -3.47 27.27
C LEU A 268 2.10 -3.54 27.74
N GLY A 269 2.60 -2.57 28.52
CA GLY A 269 3.94 -2.54 29.07
C GLY A 269 5.02 -1.97 28.14
N TYR A 270 4.63 -1.32 27.06
CA TYR A 270 5.56 -0.69 26.11
C TYR A 270 5.70 0.82 26.35
N LYS A 271 6.89 1.34 26.14
CA LYS A 271 7.19 2.76 26.32
C LYS A 271 6.37 3.65 25.39
N THR A 272 6.21 3.27 24.14
CA THR A 272 5.42 3.98 23.11
C THR A 272 4.78 3.01 22.12
N HIS A 273 3.86 3.51 21.30
CA HIS A 273 3.26 2.72 20.20
C HIS A 273 4.32 2.19 19.22
N ALA A 274 5.35 3.00 18.91
CA ALA A 274 6.43 2.57 18.02
C ALA A 274 7.23 1.39 18.61
N HIS A 275 7.49 1.36 19.93
CA HIS A 275 8.15 0.21 20.57
C HIS A 275 7.30 -1.06 20.46
N PHE A 276 5.98 -0.94 20.66
CA PHE A 276 5.07 -2.05 20.48
C PHE A 276 5.08 -2.60 19.05
N VAL A 277 5.00 -1.71 18.05
CA VAL A 277 4.93 -2.11 16.63
C VAL A 277 6.26 -2.72 16.18
N LEU A 278 7.38 -2.06 16.47
CA LEU A 278 8.68 -2.39 15.90
C LEU A 278 9.31 -3.65 16.48
N GLU A 279 8.90 -4.10 17.64
CA GLU A 279 9.36 -5.37 18.23
C GLU A 279 9.17 -6.56 17.25
N GLU A 280 8.13 -6.54 16.42
CA GLU A 280 7.83 -7.57 15.41
C GLU A 280 8.21 -7.14 13.98
N ARG A 281 9.23 -6.29 13.85
CA ARG A 281 9.77 -5.81 12.58
C ARG A 281 11.26 -6.16 12.45
N MET A 282 11.83 -6.06 11.25
CA MET A 282 13.27 -6.23 11.03
C MET A 282 14.09 -5.15 11.74
N ALA A 283 13.55 -3.94 11.82
CA ALA A 283 14.20 -2.82 12.51
C ALA A 283 14.21 -2.96 14.04
N GLU A 284 13.27 -3.70 14.63
CA GLU A 284 13.15 -4.04 16.05
C GLU A 284 12.88 -2.86 17.00
N THR A 285 13.47 -1.67 16.78
CA THR A 285 13.32 -0.53 17.69
C THR A 285 13.17 0.82 16.97
N PRO A 286 12.48 1.83 17.60
CA PRO A 286 12.38 3.17 17.05
C PRO A 286 13.75 3.85 16.84
N GLU A 287 14.69 3.57 17.74
CA GLU A 287 16.05 4.14 17.69
C GLU A 287 16.79 3.68 16.42
N LYS A 288 16.66 2.41 16.03
CA LYS A 288 17.23 1.89 14.76
C LYS A 288 16.59 2.56 13.55
N VAL A 289 15.26 2.73 13.54
CA VAL A 289 14.55 3.42 12.45
C VAL A 289 14.99 4.87 12.32
N ILE A 290 15.08 5.59 13.44
CA ILE A 290 15.51 7.00 13.47
C ILE A 290 16.97 7.12 13.02
N SER A 291 17.86 6.24 13.50
CA SER A 291 19.28 6.23 13.08
C SER A 291 19.40 5.98 11.59
N PHE A 292 18.74 4.96 11.07
CA PHE A 292 18.67 4.65 9.63
C PHE A 292 18.18 5.84 8.80
N SER A 293 17.08 6.46 9.22
CA SER A 293 16.51 7.62 8.53
C SER A 293 17.45 8.82 8.52
N ASN A 294 18.12 9.09 9.67
CA ASN A 294 19.05 10.19 9.80
C ASN A 294 20.35 9.98 8.99
N GLU A 295 20.84 8.76 8.88
CA GLU A 295 21.98 8.43 8.02
C GLU A 295 21.68 8.71 6.55
N LEU A 296 20.50 8.26 6.06
CA LEU A 296 20.06 8.58 4.70
C LEU A 296 19.83 10.08 4.52
N LEU A 297 19.23 10.75 5.50
CA LEU A 297 18.98 12.19 5.49
C LEU A 297 20.28 12.97 5.33
N LYS A 298 21.32 12.60 6.10
CA LYS A 298 22.66 13.23 6.03
C LYS A 298 23.26 13.13 4.63
N LYS A 299 23.05 12.01 3.93
CA LYS A 299 23.55 11.78 2.56
C LYS A 299 22.70 12.47 1.49
N ALA A 300 21.38 12.47 1.64
CA ALA A 300 20.45 13.02 0.66
C ALA A 300 20.36 14.57 0.72
N THR A 301 20.48 15.18 1.90
CA THR A 301 20.30 16.63 2.07
C THR A 301 21.20 17.51 1.20
N PRO A 302 22.52 17.24 1.05
CA PRO A 302 23.36 18.03 0.16
C PRO A 302 22.91 17.98 -1.30
N ALA A 303 22.53 16.79 -1.80
CA ALA A 303 22.01 16.62 -3.14
C ALA A 303 20.67 17.35 -3.31
N ALA A 304 19.73 17.16 -2.40
CA ALA A 304 18.42 17.81 -2.41
C ALA A 304 18.51 19.34 -2.43
N LYS A 305 19.45 19.92 -1.66
CA LYS A 305 19.69 21.37 -1.67
C LYS A 305 20.26 21.86 -2.99
N ARG A 306 21.20 21.12 -3.60
CA ARG A 306 21.71 21.47 -4.94
C ARG A 306 20.59 21.43 -5.98
N GLU A 307 19.88 20.32 -6.04
CA GLU A 307 18.76 20.12 -6.96
C GLU A 307 17.68 21.22 -6.80
N PHE A 308 17.35 21.57 -5.56
CA PHE A 308 16.42 22.66 -5.27
C PHE A 308 16.93 24.01 -5.76
N ASN A 309 18.22 24.33 -5.51
CA ASN A 309 18.82 25.57 -5.97
C ASN A 309 18.86 25.66 -7.50
N ASP A 310 19.18 24.55 -8.18
CA ASP A 310 19.19 24.49 -9.64
C ASP A 310 17.78 24.73 -10.19
N LEU A 311 16.76 24.11 -9.57
CA LEU A 311 15.36 24.33 -9.92
C LEU A 311 14.91 25.76 -9.68
N GLN A 312 15.33 26.39 -8.56
CA GLN A 312 15.04 27.78 -8.23
C GLN A 312 15.67 28.74 -9.24
N GLN A 313 16.92 28.52 -9.64
CA GLN A 313 17.62 29.32 -10.63
C GLN A 313 16.96 29.16 -12.01
N TYR A 314 16.53 27.96 -12.35
CA TYR A 314 15.82 27.69 -13.58
C TYR A 314 14.47 28.44 -13.66
N ALA A 315 13.67 28.38 -12.60
CA ALA A 315 12.40 29.09 -12.51
C ALA A 315 12.58 30.62 -12.57
N LYS A 316 13.63 31.13 -11.93
CA LYS A 316 13.98 32.55 -12.00
C LYS A 316 14.39 32.98 -13.42
N LYS A 317 15.19 32.17 -14.10
CA LYS A 317 15.63 32.44 -15.49
C LYS A 317 14.45 32.40 -16.47
N LEU A 318 13.53 31.44 -16.30
CA LEU A 318 12.44 31.20 -17.23
C LEU A 318 11.29 32.21 -17.08
N ASP A 319 10.81 32.39 -15.84
CA ASP A 319 9.57 33.11 -15.56
C ASP A 319 9.73 34.21 -14.46
N GLY A 320 10.97 34.55 -14.04
CA GLY A 320 11.23 35.55 -13.03
C GLY A 320 10.78 35.19 -11.61
N ILE A 321 10.64 33.93 -11.30
CA ILE A 321 10.17 33.46 -9.97
C ILE A 321 11.33 33.55 -8.97
N ASP A 322 11.28 34.52 -8.07
CA ASP A 322 12.31 34.73 -7.05
C ASP A 322 12.29 33.67 -5.93
N GLN A 323 11.13 33.12 -5.65
CA GLN A 323 10.98 32.06 -4.63
C GLN A 323 10.00 30.98 -5.08
N LEU A 324 10.51 29.77 -5.25
CA LEU A 324 9.68 28.60 -5.56
C LEU A 324 8.71 28.27 -4.42
N GLN A 325 7.49 27.96 -4.78
CA GLN A 325 6.45 27.46 -3.90
C GLN A 325 6.16 25.99 -4.17
N LYS A 326 5.45 25.31 -3.27
CA LYS A 326 5.08 23.91 -3.46
C LYS A 326 4.32 23.66 -4.76
N TRP A 327 3.48 24.60 -5.20
CA TRP A 327 2.72 24.51 -6.46
C TRP A 327 3.55 24.80 -7.72
N ASP A 328 4.80 25.16 -7.57
CA ASP A 328 5.74 25.37 -8.67
C ASP A 328 6.62 24.15 -8.93
N ALA A 329 6.74 23.27 -7.93
CA ALA A 329 7.69 22.16 -7.92
C ALA A 329 7.60 21.25 -9.14
N ALA A 330 6.42 20.66 -9.38
CA ALA A 330 6.21 19.73 -10.50
C ALA A 330 6.34 20.42 -11.86
N TYR A 331 5.81 21.64 -11.98
CA TYR A 331 5.83 22.42 -13.20
C TYR A 331 7.25 22.74 -13.70
N TYR A 332 8.09 23.31 -12.83
CA TYR A 332 9.47 23.62 -13.21
C TYR A 332 10.35 22.38 -13.28
N ALA A 333 10.09 21.37 -12.47
CA ALA A 333 10.84 20.10 -12.55
C ALA A 333 10.64 19.42 -13.91
N GLU A 334 9.40 19.39 -14.44
CA GLU A 334 9.13 18.79 -15.76
C GLU A 334 9.79 19.60 -16.89
N LYS A 335 9.73 20.94 -16.82
CA LYS A 335 10.39 21.81 -17.81
C LYS A 335 11.92 21.64 -17.78
N LEU A 336 12.52 21.59 -16.60
CA LEU A 336 13.95 21.39 -16.41
C LEU A 336 14.37 19.98 -16.89
N LYS A 337 13.58 18.96 -16.55
CA LYS A 337 13.81 17.58 -17.03
C LYS A 337 13.77 17.50 -18.56
N LYS A 338 12.80 18.19 -19.16
CA LYS A 338 12.71 18.26 -20.63
C LYS A 338 13.90 18.98 -21.25
N GLU A 339 14.40 20.04 -20.62
CA GLU A 339 15.59 20.76 -21.12
C GLU A 339 16.86 19.92 -21.01
N ILE A 340 17.05 19.20 -19.88
CA ILE A 340 18.27 18.41 -19.62
C ILE A 340 18.29 17.12 -20.46
N PHE A 341 17.20 16.37 -20.47
CA PHE A 341 17.14 15.03 -21.06
C PHE A 341 16.47 14.98 -22.45
N ASN A 342 15.91 16.11 -22.89
CA ASN A 342 15.04 16.16 -24.08
C ASN A 342 13.97 15.05 -24.05
N LEU A 343 13.39 14.84 -22.86
CA LEU A 343 12.37 13.83 -22.55
C LEU A 343 11.10 14.52 -22.07
N ASP A 344 10.00 14.32 -22.80
CA ASP A 344 8.66 14.75 -22.43
C ASP A 344 7.84 13.53 -22.03
N GLN A 345 7.19 13.58 -20.88
CA GLN A 345 6.31 12.52 -20.42
C GLN A 345 5.18 12.23 -21.40
N GLU A 346 4.66 13.27 -22.08
CA GLU A 346 3.59 13.12 -23.07
C GLU A 346 4.04 12.37 -24.33
N ILE A 347 5.34 12.44 -24.70
CA ILE A 347 5.92 11.66 -25.80
C ILE A 347 5.98 10.16 -25.45
N LEU A 348 6.10 9.83 -24.17
CA LEU A 348 6.18 8.45 -23.70
C LEU A 348 4.81 7.76 -23.62
N LYS A 349 3.75 8.50 -23.24
CA LYS A 349 2.40 7.95 -23.05
C LYS A 349 1.91 7.07 -24.21
N PRO A 350 2.09 7.43 -25.49
CA PRO A 350 1.65 6.59 -26.61
C PRO A 350 2.21 5.17 -26.61
N TYR A 351 3.35 4.93 -25.94
CA TYR A 351 3.98 3.62 -25.81
C TYR A 351 3.48 2.83 -24.60
N PHE A 352 2.72 3.45 -23.71
CA PHE A 352 2.26 2.85 -22.46
C PHE A 352 0.73 2.74 -22.38
N GLN A 353 0.13 2.13 -23.41
CA GLN A 353 -1.29 1.76 -23.32
C GLN A 353 -1.49 0.74 -22.21
N LEU A 354 -2.49 0.93 -21.35
CA LEU A 354 -2.74 0.09 -20.17
C LEU A 354 -2.72 -1.41 -20.49
N GLU A 355 -3.40 -1.84 -21.54
CA GLU A 355 -3.46 -3.25 -21.94
C GLU A 355 -2.07 -3.80 -22.32
N HIS A 356 -1.25 -3.01 -23.00
CA HIS A 356 0.12 -3.40 -23.33
C HIS A 356 0.98 -3.54 -22.07
N VAL A 357 0.82 -2.63 -21.11
CA VAL A 357 1.58 -2.66 -19.84
C VAL A 357 1.17 -3.86 -18.99
N ILE A 358 -0.12 -4.18 -18.90
CA ILE A 358 -0.62 -5.39 -18.22
C ILE A 358 -0.01 -6.64 -18.85
N ASN A 359 -0.11 -6.77 -20.17
CA ASN A 359 0.45 -7.91 -20.91
C ASN A 359 1.97 -7.99 -20.78
N GLY A 360 2.63 -6.85 -20.62
CA GLY A 360 4.06 -6.77 -20.33
C GLY A 360 4.41 -7.32 -18.96
N ALA A 361 3.69 -6.92 -17.93
CA ALA A 361 3.85 -7.45 -16.57
C ALA A 361 3.63 -8.98 -16.55
N PHE A 362 2.60 -9.46 -17.25
CA PHE A 362 2.35 -10.90 -17.42
C PHE A 362 3.49 -11.61 -18.16
N SER A 363 3.99 -11.02 -19.24
CA SER A 363 5.11 -11.59 -20.02
C SER A 363 6.39 -11.68 -19.18
N ILE A 364 6.66 -10.69 -18.34
CA ILE A 364 7.80 -10.70 -17.42
C ILE A 364 7.61 -11.81 -16.37
N ALA A 365 6.43 -11.95 -15.77
CA ALA A 365 6.13 -13.04 -14.84
C ALA A 365 6.22 -14.42 -15.51
N THR A 366 5.82 -14.53 -16.78
CA THR A 366 6.00 -15.75 -17.58
C THR A 366 7.48 -16.06 -17.75
N LYS A 367 8.30 -15.08 -18.12
CA LYS A 367 9.75 -15.26 -18.30
C LYS A 367 10.45 -15.62 -16.99
N LEU A 368 10.06 -15.03 -15.86
CA LEU A 368 10.69 -15.26 -14.57
C LEU A 368 10.19 -16.55 -13.89
N TYR A 369 8.89 -16.81 -13.91
CA TYR A 369 8.25 -17.79 -13.04
C TYR A 369 7.40 -18.85 -13.75
N ASP A 370 7.40 -18.87 -15.09
CA ASP A 370 6.62 -19.80 -15.92
C ASP A 370 5.11 -19.73 -15.66
N LEU A 371 4.58 -18.52 -15.43
CA LEU A 371 3.16 -18.26 -15.22
C LEU A 371 2.46 -17.91 -16.54
N THR A 372 1.20 -18.29 -16.65
CA THR A 372 0.30 -17.85 -17.73
C THR A 372 -0.92 -17.17 -17.14
N PHE A 373 -1.45 -16.18 -17.85
CA PHE A 373 -2.59 -15.37 -17.44
C PHE A 373 -3.63 -15.38 -18.53
N GLU A 374 -4.83 -15.84 -18.22
CA GLU A 374 -5.95 -15.90 -19.14
C GLU A 374 -7.13 -15.09 -18.57
N GLU A 375 -7.65 -14.13 -19.33
CA GLU A 375 -8.83 -13.36 -18.91
C GLU A 375 -10.06 -14.25 -18.88
N VAL A 376 -10.79 -14.27 -17.76
CA VAL A 376 -11.95 -15.14 -17.53
C VAL A 376 -13.18 -14.32 -17.26
N PHE A 377 -14.15 -14.36 -18.19
CA PHE A 377 -15.37 -13.56 -18.11
C PHE A 377 -16.48 -14.19 -17.25
N THR A 378 -16.31 -15.44 -16.84
CA THR A 378 -17.28 -16.17 -15.99
C THR A 378 -17.09 -15.92 -14.49
N ILE A 379 -15.96 -15.30 -14.08
CA ILE A 379 -15.74 -14.91 -12.71
C ILE A 379 -16.46 -13.58 -12.46
N GLU A 380 -17.31 -13.57 -11.45
CA GLU A 380 -18.07 -12.38 -11.08
C GLU A 380 -17.17 -11.29 -10.51
N LYS A 381 -17.54 -10.04 -10.73
CA LYS A 381 -16.77 -8.86 -10.34
C LYS A 381 -17.68 -7.78 -9.75
N TYR A 382 -17.14 -6.96 -8.88
CA TYR A 382 -17.89 -5.94 -8.14
C TYR A 382 -18.15 -4.66 -8.94
N HIS A 383 -17.41 -4.43 -10.03
CA HIS A 383 -17.58 -3.28 -10.92
C HIS A 383 -17.27 -3.66 -12.38
N GLY A 384 -17.89 -2.98 -13.34
CA GLY A 384 -17.70 -3.24 -14.78
C GLY A 384 -16.25 -3.12 -15.26
N ASP A 385 -15.50 -2.19 -14.69
CA ASP A 385 -14.09 -1.93 -15.06
C ASP A 385 -13.11 -2.99 -14.54
N VAL A 386 -13.52 -3.84 -13.59
CA VAL A 386 -12.65 -4.89 -13.03
C VAL A 386 -12.44 -5.98 -14.05
N LYS A 387 -11.20 -6.39 -14.25
CA LYS A 387 -10.83 -7.58 -15.03
C LYS A 387 -10.46 -8.74 -14.12
N THR A 388 -10.71 -9.95 -14.58
CA THR A 388 -10.41 -11.17 -13.83
C THR A 388 -9.58 -12.11 -14.68
N TYR A 389 -8.53 -12.69 -14.09
CA TYR A 389 -7.60 -13.58 -14.76
C TYR A 389 -7.44 -14.88 -14.00
N GLN A 390 -7.47 -16.00 -14.72
CA GLN A 390 -6.97 -17.29 -14.22
C GLN A 390 -5.45 -17.31 -14.40
N VAL A 391 -4.73 -17.58 -13.33
CA VAL A 391 -3.27 -17.72 -13.36
C VAL A 391 -2.90 -19.18 -13.23
N CYS A 392 -2.09 -19.70 -14.15
CA CYS A 392 -1.64 -21.09 -14.16
C CYS A 392 -0.11 -21.18 -14.28
N ASN A 393 0.45 -22.29 -13.84
CA ASN A 393 1.85 -22.63 -14.07
C ASN A 393 2.05 -23.30 -15.47
N ASN A 394 3.30 -23.67 -15.80
CA ASN A 394 3.65 -24.33 -17.05
C ASN A 394 3.02 -25.73 -17.24
N LYS A 395 2.48 -26.34 -16.17
CA LYS A 395 1.74 -27.59 -16.22
C LYS A 395 0.21 -27.38 -16.37
N LYS A 396 -0.22 -26.13 -16.54
CA LYS A 396 -1.64 -25.72 -16.55
C LYS A 396 -2.36 -25.95 -15.23
N GLU A 397 -1.63 -26.09 -14.12
CA GLU A 397 -2.22 -26.15 -12.79
C GLU A 397 -2.56 -24.73 -12.32
N ALA A 398 -3.73 -24.57 -11.69
CA ALA A 398 -4.18 -23.29 -11.15
C ALA A 398 -3.24 -22.80 -10.04
N VAL A 399 -2.75 -21.57 -10.18
CA VAL A 399 -1.89 -20.89 -9.22
C VAL A 399 -2.68 -19.85 -8.42
N ALA A 400 -3.54 -19.07 -9.09
CA ALA A 400 -4.32 -18.02 -8.45
C ALA A 400 -5.47 -17.54 -9.35
N ILE A 401 -6.38 -16.76 -8.75
CA ILE A 401 -7.26 -15.84 -9.47
C ILE A 401 -6.79 -14.42 -9.17
N LEU A 402 -6.63 -13.60 -10.22
CA LEU A 402 -6.25 -12.20 -10.13
C LEU A 402 -7.42 -11.32 -10.57
N TYR A 403 -7.83 -10.41 -9.68
CA TYR A 403 -8.73 -9.30 -9.98
C TYR A 403 -7.90 -8.03 -10.18
N ALA A 404 -8.24 -7.24 -11.18
CA ALA A 404 -7.50 -6.02 -11.53
C ALA A 404 -8.47 -4.85 -11.77
N ASP A 405 -8.35 -3.82 -10.96
CA ASP A 405 -9.20 -2.64 -10.92
C ASP A 405 -8.35 -1.38 -11.06
N PHE A 406 -8.34 -0.79 -12.27
CA PHE A 406 -7.33 0.20 -12.62
C PHE A 406 -7.78 1.66 -12.63
N HIS A 407 -9.09 1.95 -12.66
CA HIS A 407 -9.56 3.31 -12.90
C HIS A 407 -10.20 3.96 -11.66
N PRO A 408 -10.00 5.28 -11.47
CA PRO A 408 -10.63 6.03 -10.38
C PRO A 408 -12.15 6.16 -10.59
N ARG A 409 -12.89 6.29 -9.49
CA ARG A 409 -14.32 6.61 -9.44
C ARG A 409 -14.69 7.17 -8.07
N GLU A 410 -15.86 7.80 -7.94
CA GLU A 410 -16.29 8.51 -6.73
C GLU A 410 -16.24 7.65 -5.46
N GLY A 411 -16.66 6.40 -5.55
CA GLY A 411 -16.66 5.44 -4.43
C GLY A 411 -15.32 4.76 -4.18
N LYS A 412 -14.22 5.19 -4.81
CA LYS A 412 -12.92 4.52 -4.74
C LYS A 412 -11.88 5.39 -4.07
N ARG A 413 -11.22 4.83 -3.05
CA ARG A 413 -10.12 5.49 -2.35
C ARG A 413 -8.95 5.75 -3.31
N ASN A 414 -8.30 6.90 -3.17
CA ASN A 414 -7.09 7.24 -3.91
C ASN A 414 -5.90 6.36 -3.50
N GLY A 415 -4.91 6.25 -4.40
CA GLY A 415 -3.71 5.42 -4.24
C GLY A 415 -3.82 4.11 -4.98
N ALA A 416 -2.95 3.17 -4.63
CA ALA A 416 -2.95 1.81 -5.15
C ALA A 416 -2.72 0.84 -3.98
N TRP A 417 -3.22 -0.38 -4.12
CA TRP A 417 -3.05 -1.42 -3.10
C TRP A 417 -3.36 -2.81 -3.64
N MET A 418 -2.80 -3.82 -2.96
CA MET A 418 -3.15 -5.23 -3.13
C MET A 418 -4.00 -5.69 -1.95
N THR A 419 -4.98 -6.55 -2.20
CA THR A 419 -5.71 -7.28 -1.17
C THR A 419 -5.93 -8.73 -1.57
N SER A 420 -6.31 -9.58 -0.62
CA SER A 420 -6.56 -11.00 -0.83
C SER A 420 -7.99 -11.35 -0.40
N TYR A 421 -8.83 -11.79 -1.32
CA TYR A 421 -10.16 -12.32 -0.99
C TYR A 421 -10.09 -13.73 -0.42
N LYS A 422 -9.06 -14.47 -0.76
CA LYS A 422 -8.73 -15.80 -0.25
C LYS A 422 -7.22 -15.95 -0.25
N SER A 423 -6.64 -16.28 0.90
CA SER A 423 -5.21 -16.57 1.00
C SER A 423 -4.93 -18.02 0.61
N GLN A 424 -3.69 -18.30 0.24
CA GLN A 424 -3.25 -19.66 0.00
C GLN A 424 -3.06 -20.42 1.32
N GLN A 425 -3.43 -21.68 1.38
CA GLN A 425 -3.16 -22.60 2.49
C GLN A 425 -3.19 -24.06 2.01
N ILE A 426 -2.64 -24.97 2.83
CA ILE A 426 -2.81 -26.42 2.66
C ILE A 426 -3.71 -26.93 3.78
N LYS A 427 -4.90 -27.38 3.45
CA LYS A 427 -5.86 -27.93 4.40
C LYS A 427 -6.32 -29.30 3.91
N ASN A 428 -6.28 -30.32 4.77
CA ASN A 428 -6.65 -31.69 4.40
C ASN A 428 -5.93 -32.18 3.13
N ASN A 429 -4.64 -31.89 2.99
CA ASN A 429 -3.82 -32.18 1.80
C ASN A 429 -4.28 -31.51 0.50
N ILE A 430 -5.19 -30.54 0.57
CA ILE A 430 -5.61 -29.74 -0.56
C ILE A 430 -4.91 -28.38 -0.50
N ASN A 431 -4.16 -28.05 -1.55
CA ASN A 431 -3.55 -26.72 -1.70
C ASN A 431 -4.59 -25.74 -2.24
N GLU A 432 -5.23 -25.02 -1.36
CA GLU A 432 -6.18 -23.97 -1.71
C GLU A 432 -5.45 -22.76 -2.27
N ARG A 433 -5.77 -22.40 -3.51
CA ARG A 433 -5.06 -21.31 -4.19
C ARG A 433 -5.69 -19.94 -3.90
N PRO A 434 -4.86 -18.88 -3.89
CA PRO A 434 -5.29 -17.56 -3.48
C PRO A 434 -6.11 -16.82 -4.54
N HIS A 435 -6.94 -15.89 -4.09
CA HIS A 435 -7.65 -14.92 -4.93
C HIS A 435 -7.15 -13.52 -4.55
N ILE A 436 -6.40 -12.91 -5.45
CA ILE A 436 -5.70 -11.64 -5.24
C ILE A 436 -6.41 -10.53 -6.03
N SER A 437 -6.48 -9.35 -5.45
CA SER A 437 -6.97 -8.15 -6.11
C SER A 437 -5.93 -7.05 -6.06
N ILE A 438 -5.62 -6.43 -7.19
CA ILE A 438 -4.86 -5.18 -7.30
C ILE A 438 -5.80 -4.06 -7.70
N VAL A 439 -5.70 -2.94 -7.01
CA VAL A 439 -6.53 -1.76 -7.20
C VAL A 439 -5.64 -0.55 -7.41
N CYS A 440 -5.85 0.19 -8.50
CA CYS A 440 -5.11 1.37 -8.87
C CYS A 440 -6.06 2.50 -9.28
N ASN A 441 -5.51 3.69 -9.52
CA ASN A 441 -6.26 4.86 -9.97
C ASN A 441 -5.53 5.50 -11.15
N PHE A 442 -5.55 4.82 -12.30
CA PHE A 442 -4.84 5.23 -13.52
C PHE A 442 -5.70 6.10 -14.44
N THR A 443 -5.02 6.80 -15.33
CA THR A 443 -5.64 7.62 -16.39
C THR A 443 -6.70 6.82 -17.16
N LYS A 444 -7.94 7.32 -17.17
CA LYS A 444 -9.05 6.68 -17.90
C LYS A 444 -8.90 6.86 -19.41
N PRO A 445 -9.51 5.97 -20.21
CA PRO A 445 -9.68 6.22 -21.63
C PRO A 445 -10.61 7.43 -21.84
N THR A 446 -10.45 8.11 -22.96
CA THR A 446 -11.33 9.19 -23.42
C THR A 446 -12.10 8.77 -24.67
N GLU A 447 -12.95 9.66 -25.22
CA GLU A 447 -13.64 9.39 -26.49
C GLU A 447 -12.65 9.22 -27.67
N THR A 448 -11.45 9.78 -27.56
CA THR A 448 -10.46 9.87 -28.65
C THR A 448 -9.23 8.99 -28.42
N GLN A 449 -8.96 8.58 -27.20
CA GLN A 449 -7.74 7.85 -26.84
C GLN A 449 -8.02 6.71 -25.84
N PRO A 450 -7.32 5.55 -25.96
CA PRO A 450 -7.36 4.52 -24.93
C PRO A 450 -6.69 5.03 -23.63
N SER A 451 -6.72 4.24 -22.57
CA SER A 451 -5.96 4.52 -21.35
C SER A 451 -4.46 4.50 -21.65
N LEU A 452 -3.84 5.67 -21.71
CA LEU A 452 -2.40 5.88 -21.92
C LEU A 452 -1.77 6.30 -20.61
N LEU A 453 -0.86 5.47 -20.07
CA LEU A 453 -0.27 5.66 -18.77
C LEU A 453 0.93 6.62 -18.81
N THR A 454 1.07 7.41 -17.76
CA THR A 454 2.35 8.04 -17.45
C THR A 454 3.37 6.98 -17.02
N PHE A 455 4.66 7.27 -17.12
CA PHE A 455 5.68 6.33 -16.66
C PHE A 455 5.57 6.00 -15.16
N ASN A 456 5.12 6.96 -14.34
CA ASN A 456 4.84 6.72 -12.93
C ASN A 456 3.67 5.74 -12.71
N GLU A 457 2.61 5.81 -13.53
CA GLU A 457 1.51 4.83 -13.47
C GLU A 457 1.99 3.44 -13.90
N VAL A 458 2.91 3.35 -14.86
CA VAL A 458 3.56 2.09 -15.26
C VAL A 458 4.32 1.49 -14.07
N THR A 459 5.18 2.25 -13.41
CA THR A 459 5.94 1.75 -12.25
C THR A 459 5.01 1.36 -11.10
N THR A 460 3.92 2.10 -10.87
CA THR A 460 2.90 1.76 -9.87
C THR A 460 2.21 0.42 -10.20
N LEU A 461 1.87 0.16 -11.48
CA LEU A 461 1.30 -1.14 -11.88
C LEU A 461 2.27 -2.29 -11.56
N PHE A 462 3.55 -2.11 -11.87
CA PHE A 462 4.57 -3.12 -11.56
C PHE A 462 4.76 -3.30 -10.05
N HIS A 463 4.67 -2.24 -9.27
CA HIS A 463 4.67 -2.30 -7.82
C HIS A 463 3.54 -3.20 -7.30
N GLU A 464 2.29 -2.88 -7.63
CA GLU A 464 1.13 -3.66 -7.18
C GLU A 464 1.16 -5.09 -7.72
N PHE A 465 1.68 -5.28 -8.93
CA PHE A 465 1.86 -6.61 -9.49
C PHE A 465 2.95 -7.41 -8.76
N GLY A 466 3.97 -6.76 -8.21
CA GLY A 466 4.96 -7.38 -7.33
C GLY A 466 4.34 -7.93 -6.04
N HIS A 467 3.46 -7.14 -5.40
CA HIS A 467 2.64 -7.62 -4.28
C HIS A 467 1.71 -8.78 -4.70
N ALA A 468 1.08 -8.66 -5.89
CA ALA A 468 0.24 -9.74 -6.40
C ALA A 468 1.03 -11.03 -6.60
N LEU A 469 2.24 -10.99 -7.17
CA LEU A 469 3.12 -12.15 -7.30
C LEU A 469 3.48 -12.76 -5.95
N HIS A 470 3.75 -11.94 -4.92
CA HIS A 470 4.00 -12.40 -3.56
C HIS A 470 2.79 -13.16 -2.98
N GLY A 471 1.56 -12.67 -3.22
CA GLY A 471 0.34 -13.36 -2.85
C GLY A 471 0.06 -14.61 -3.67
N MET A 472 0.17 -14.53 -5.00
CA MET A 472 -0.16 -15.62 -5.92
C MET A 472 0.79 -16.82 -5.82
N LEU A 473 2.08 -16.56 -5.63
CA LEU A 473 3.12 -17.59 -5.58
C LEU A 473 3.29 -18.21 -4.19
N ALA A 474 2.52 -17.77 -3.20
CA ALA A 474 2.54 -18.33 -1.86
C ALA A 474 2.38 -19.86 -1.88
N ASN A 475 3.18 -20.54 -1.06
CA ASN A 475 3.15 -22.00 -0.90
C ASN A 475 3.50 -22.36 0.54
N THR A 476 2.57 -22.12 1.44
CA THR A 476 2.66 -22.35 2.87
C THR A 476 1.56 -23.31 3.32
N THR A 477 1.73 -23.94 4.46
CA THR A 477 0.69 -24.79 5.05
C THR A 477 -0.39 -23.92 5.70
N TYR A 478 0.02 -22.88 6.40
CA TYR A 478 -0.86 -22.08 7.26
C TYR A 478 -1.22 -20.73 6.63
N ASN A 479 -2.52 -20.43 6.65
CA ASN A 479 -3.10 -19.20 6.11
C ASN A 479 -2.46 -17.94 6.71
N SER A 480 -2.26 -17.91 8.02
CA SER A 480 -1.71 -16.74 8.72
C SER A 480 -0.24 -16.44 8.42
N LEU A 481 0.46 -17.36 7.77
CA LEU A 481 1.85 -17.20 7.32
C LEU A 481 1.96 -16.98 5.80
N SER A 482 0.85 -16.99 5.08
CA SER A 482 0.83 -17.04 3.61
C SER A 482 1.05 -15.67 2.95
N GLY A 483 1.71 -15.68 1.80
CA GLY A 483 1.86 -14.53 0.90
C GLY A 483 2.46 -13.30 1.58
N THR A 484 1.72 -12.20 1.57
CA THR A 484 2.15 -10.92 2.17
C THR A 484 2.06 -10.88 3.70
N SER A 485 1.75 -12.01 4.39
CA SER A 485 1.77 -12.13 5.86
C SER A 485 3.20 -12.22 6.42
N VAL A 486 4.03 -11.28 6.06
CA VAL A 486 5.45 -11.12 6.46
C VAL A 486 5.63 -9.92 7.38
N SER A 487 6.85 -9.72 7.88
CA SER A 487 7.21 -8.47 8.57
C SER A 487 6.97 -7.27 7.66
N TRP A 488 6.36 -6.21 8.20
CA TRP A 488 5.89 -5.06 7.41
C TRP A 488 7.00 -4.34 6.67
N ASP A 489 8.19 -4.28 7.25
CA ASP A 489 9.39 -3.72 6.63
C ASP A 489 10.11 -4.66 5.64
N PHE A 490 9.48 -5.81 5.34
CA PHE A 490 9.88 -6.73 4.28
C PHE A 490 8.84 -6.81 3.15
N VAL A 491 7.60 -6.42 3.41
CA VAL A 491 6.48 -6.61 2.48
C VAL A 491 6.67 -5.86 1.16
N GLU A 492 7.36 -4.72 1.20
CA GLU A 492 7.62 -3.89 0.00
C GLU A 492 8.79 -4.42 -0.88
N LEU A 493 9.55 -5.42 -0.43
CA LEU A 493 10.65 -5.95 -1.23
C LEU A 493 10.19 -6.51 -2.59
N PRO A 494 9.18 -7.39 -2.69
CA PRO A 494 8.75 -7.92 -3.99
C PRO A 494 8.20 -6.86 -4.93
N SER A 495 7.45 -5.88 -4.40
CA SER A 495 6.87 -4.80 -5.18
C SER A 495 7.95 -3.89 -5.76
N GLN A 496 8.85 -3.40 -4.92
CA GLN A 496 9.93 -2.50 -5.35
C GLN A 496 10.96 -3.18 -6.25
N VAL A 497 11.25 -4.46 -6.02
CA VAL A 497 12.12 -5.22 -6.94
C VAL A 497 11.55 -5.22 -8.36
N LEU A 498 10.24 -5.45 -8.51
CA LEU A 498 9.62 -5.56 -9.83
C LEU A 498 9.56 -4.22 -10.58
N GLU A 499 9.48 -3.09 -9.89
CA GLU A 499 9.55 -1.75 -10.50
C GLU A 499 10.81 -1.54 -11.36
N ASN A 500 11.92 -2.18 -10.98
CA ASN A 500 13.20 -2.01 -11.68
C ASN A 500 13.15 -2.51 -13.14
N TRP A 501 12.28 -3.48 -13.47
CA TRP A 501 12.11 -3.92 -14.86
C TRP A 501 11.61 -2.81 -15.79
N CYS A 502 10.88 -1.82 -15.25
CA CYS A 502 10.40 -0.67 -16.05
C CYS A 502 11.54 0.19 -16.62
N TYR A 503 12.75 0.07 -16.09
CA TYR A 503 13.93 0.81 -16.54
C TYR A 503 14.87 -0.03 -17.45
N GLU A 504 14.56 -1.30 -17.69
CA GLU A 504 15.42 -2.18 -18.44
C GLU A 504 14.90 -2.39 -19.88
N LYS A 505 15.82 -2.29 -20.85
CA LYS A 505 15.52 -2.39 -22.28
C LYS A 505 14.74 -3.65 -22.63
N GLU A 506 15.26 -4.80 -22.19
CA GLU A 506 14.68 -6.11 -22.49
C GLU A 506 13.27 -6.30 -21.93
N ALA A 507 12.92 -5.55 -20.90
CA ALA A 507 11.58 -5.53 -20.35
C ALA A 507 10.68 -4.54 -21.09
N LEU A 508 11.17 -3.33 -21.36
CA LEU A 508 10.42 -2.31 -22.12
C LEU A 508 10.04 -2.79 -23.52
N GLU A 509 10.92 -3.53 -24.21
CA GLU A 509 10.62 -4.11 -25.53
C GLU A 509 9.41 -5.07 -25.51
N LEU A 510 9.05 -5.64 -24.37
CA LEU A 510 7.89 -6.52 -24.25
C LEU A 510 6.57 -5.76 -24.31
N PHE A 511 6.50 -4.55 -23.75
CA PHE A 511 5.24 -3.84 -23.53
C PHE A 511 5.20 -2.38 -24.00
N ALA A 512 6.34 -1.71 -24.10
CA ALA A 512 6.38 -0.32 -24.53
C ALA A 512 6.24 -0.23 -26.05
N LYS A 513 4.99 -0.31 -26.54
CA LYS A 513 4.63 -0.29 -27.95
C LYS A 513 3.62 0.82 -28.23
N HIS A 514 3.87 1.57 -29.28
CA HIS A 514 2.98 2.67 -29.68
C HIS A 514 1.58 2.13 -29.98
N TYR A 515 0.57 2.71 -29.33
CA TYR A 515 -0.82 2.20 -29.35
C TYR A 515 -1.49 2.19 -30.74
N GLN A 516 -1.03 3.03 -31.69
CA GLN A 516 -1.56 3.08 -33.06
C GLN A 516 -0.71 2.29 -34.05
N THR A 517 0.63 2.42 -33.98
CA THR A 517 1.54 1.82 -34.98
C THR A 517 2.03 0.44 -34.57
N GLY A 518 2.00 0.09 -33.27
CA GLY A 518 2.59 -1.13 -32.72
C GLY A 518 4.11 -1.13 -32.64
N GLU A 519 4.76 -0.04 -33.03
CA GLU A 519 6.22 0.10 -32.98
C GLU A 519 6.71 0.10 -31.53
N VAL A 520 7.80 -0.62 -31.30
CA VAL A 520 8.47 -0.64 -30.00
C VAL A 520 9.07 0.73 -29.71
N ILE A 521 9.06 1.12 -28.44
CA ILE A 521 9.66 2.37 -27.98
C ILE A 521 11.09 2.54 -28.52
N PRO A 522 11.42 3.71 -29.10
CA PRO A 522 12.75 3.97 -29.63
C PRO A 522 13.83 3.84 -28.55
N MET A 523 14.99 3.30 -28.90
CA MET A 523 16.11 3.11 -27.99
C MET A 523 16.55 4.43 -27.32
N GLU A 524 16.46 5.53 -28.04
CA GLU A 524 16.72 6.86 -27.52
C GLU A 524 15.85 7.19 -26.29
N TYR A 525 14.56 6.82 -26.31
CA TYR A 525 13.67 7.07 -25.14
C TYR A 525 13.98 6.13 -23.97
N VAL A 526 14.38 4.88 -24.26
CA VAL A 526 14.81 3.95 -23.20
C VAL A 526 16.06 4.47 -22.49
N GLU A 527 17.04 5.00 -23.23
CA GLU A 527 18.24 5.63 -22.66
C GLU A 527 17.87 6.85 -21.81
N LYS A 528 17.03 7.73 -22.33
CA LYS A 528 16.54 8.91 -21.59
C LYS A 528 15.76 8.57 -20.33
N ILE A 529 14.94 7.52 -20.34
CA ILE A 529 14.26 7.01 -19.14
C ILE A 529 15.29 6.62 -18.09
N LYS A 530 16.33 5.88 -18.46
CA LYS A 530 17.41 5.46 -17.55
C LYS A 530 18.21 6.66 -17.03
N GLU A 531 18.63 7.57 -17.89
CA GLU A 531 19.37 8.76 -17.51
C GLU A 531 18.58 9.66 -16.56
N SER A 532 17.26 9.80 -16.81
CA SER A 532 16.38 10.60 -15.97
C SER A 532 15.96 9.92 -14.66
N ALA A 533 16.30 8.64 -14.44
CA ALA A 533 15.92 7.90 -13.24
C ALA A 533 16.51 8.50 -11.94
N SER A 534 17.69 9.13 -12.02
CA SER A 534 18.33 9.81 -10.89
C SER A 534 17.94 11.29 -10.76
N PHE A 535 17.08 11.82 -11.64
CA PHE A 535 16.68 13.23 -11.60
C PHE A 535 15.90 13.56 -10.34
N HIS A 536 16.36 14.54 -9.60
CA HIS A 536 15.81 15.00 -8.30
C HIS A 536 15.68 13.89 -7.24
N GLN A 537 16.54 12.86 -7.28
CA GLN A 537 16.51 11.77 -6.30
C GLN A 537 16.89 12.23 -4.88
N GLY A 538 17.70 13.25 -4.73
CA GLY A 538 17.96 13.90 -3.45
C GLY A 538 16.69 14.48 -2.85
N MET A 539 15.94 15.28 -3.62
CA MET A 539 14.66 15.87 -3.19
C MET A 539 13.59 14.81 -2.91
N GLN A 540 13.50 13.78 -3.76
CA GLN A 540 12.55 12.67 -3.58
C GLN A 540 12.87 11.85 -2.32
N THR A 541 14.15 11.55 -2.09
CA THR A 541 14.61 10.84 -0.88
C THR A 541 14.29 11.66 0.36
N LEU A 542 14.57 12.97 0.33
CA LEU A 542 14.25 13.87 1.43
C LEU A 542 12.75 13.88 1.77
N ARG A 543 11.90 13.89 0.73
CA ARG A 543 10.44 13.82 0.88
C ARG A 543 9.99 12.50 1.51
N GLN A 544 10.50 11.35 1.07
CA GLN A 544 10.14 10.05 1.64
C GLN A 544 10.60 9.92 3.10
N LEU A 545 11.80 10.41 3.40
CA LEU A 545 12.30 10.44 4.79
C LEU A 545 11.47 11.36 5.68
N SER A 546 10.96 12.48 5.16
CA SER A 546 10.09 13.37 5.92
C SER A 546 8.81 12.66 6.39
N PHE A 547 8.22 11.80 5.56
CA PHE A 547 7.04 11.01 5.92
C PHE A 547 7.35 9.98 7.02
N GLY A 548 8.47 9.25 6.90
CA GLY A 548 8.90 8.29 7.90
C GLY A 548 9.27 8.95 9.25
N LEU A 549 9.91 10.10 9.21
CA LEU A 549 10.26 10.87 10.41
C LEU A 549 9.01 11.43 11.09
N LEU A 550 8.02 11.90 10.32
CA LEU A 550 6.76 12.38 10.88
C LEU A 550 5.96 11.23 11.53
N ASP A 551 5.91 10.06 10.88
CA ASP A 551 5.31 8.85 11.45
C ASP A 551 5.98 8.46 12.77
N MET A 552 7.31 8.42 12.80
CA MET A 552 8.08 8.15 14.03
C MET A 552 7.83 9.20 15.11
N ALA A 553 7.80 10.48 14.76
CA ALA A 553 7.55 11.56 15.72
C ALA A 553 6.17 11.40 16.41
N TRP A 554 5.13 11.06 15.64
CA TRP A 554 3.80 10.78 16.19
C TRP A 554 3.79 9.57 17.13
N HIS A 555 4.43 8.46 16.73
CA HIS A 555 4.24 7.16 17.38
C HIS A 555 5.33 6.77 18.38
N ALA A 556 6.49 7.45 18.35
CA ALA A 556 7.56 7.32 19.36
C ALA A 556 7.50 8.41 20.44
N SER A 557 6.53 9.32 20.39
CA SER A 557 6.30 10.32 21.43
C SER A 557 5.96 9.64 22.75
N THR A 558 6.60 10.10 23.83
CA THR A 558 6.34 9.64 25.22
C THR A 558 5.29 10.48 25.95
N SER A 559 4.83 11.56 25.34
CA SER A 559 3.86 12.50 25.90
C SER A 559 2.97 13.11 24.83
N PRO A 560 2.27 12.28 24.02
CA PRO A 560 1.43 12.77 22.91
C PRO A 560 0.25 13.64 23.40
N GLU A 561 -0.17 13.48 24.63
CA GLU A 561 -1.23 14.28 25.27
C GLU A 561 -0.85 15.77 25.43
N LYS A 562 0.44 16.11 25.33
CA LYS A 562 0.91 17.49 25.37
C LYS A 562 0.86 18.19 23.99
N ILE A 563 0.60 17.43 22.93
CA ILE A 563 0.49 17.97 21.60
C ILE A 563 -0.93 18.51 21.43
N THR A 564 -1.05 19.82 21.31
CA THR A 564 -2.34 20.52 21.21
C THR A 564 -2.68 21.02 19.82
N SER A 565 -1.68 21.10 18.92
CA SER A 565 -1.83 21.52 17.53
C SER A 565 -1.12 20.55 16.62
N VAL A 566 -1.86 19.89 15.73
CA VAL A 566 -1.33 18.98 14.71
C VAL A 566 -0.39 19.74 13.79
N LYS A 567 -0.78 20.94 13.37
CA LYS A 567 0.00 21.75 12.44
C LYS A 567 1.35 22.19 13.01
N GLU A 568 1.37 22.72 14.24
CA GLU A 568 2.61 23.18 14.87
C GLU A 568 3.56 22.01 15.15
N PHE A 569 3.00 20.85 15.53
CA PHE A 569 3.79 19.64 15.71
C PHE A 569 4.41 19.19 14.38
N GLU A 570 3.62 19.07 13.32
CA GLU A 570 4.09 18.70 11.98
C GLU A 570 5.17 19.66 11.48
N LYS A 571 4.96 20.97 11.61
CA LYS A 571 5.90 22.01 11.22
C LYS A 571 7.24 21.86 11.95
N SER A 572 7.23 21.55 13.23
CA SER A 572 8.45 21.35 14.03
C SER A 572 9.23 20.13 13.53
N VAL A 573 8.55 19.03 13.25
CA VAL A 573 9.17 17.78 12.79
C VAL A 573 9.73 17.92 11.38
N LEU A 574 8.96 18.53 10.46
CA LEU A 574 9.34 18.63 9.06
C LEU A 574 10.38 19.73 8.76
N SER A 575 10.72 20.57 9.74
CA SER A 575 11.65 21.70 9.56
C SER A 575 13.02 21.29 8.97
N ALA A 576 13.54 20.13 9.38
CA ALA A 576 14.84 19.61 8.90
C ALA A 576 14.82 19.13 7.43
N THR A 577 13.63 18.81 6.89
CA THR A 577 13.45 18.29 5.54
C THR A 577 12.77 19.28 4.60
N GLN A 578 12.42 20.44 5.10
CA GLN A 578 11.69 21.46 4.35
C GLN A 578 12.60 22.18 3.34
N LEU A 579 12.25 22.14 2.06
CA LEU A 579 12.91 22.89 0.97
C LEU A 579 12.08 24.08 0.52
N TYR A 580 10.77 23.92 0.45
CA TYR A 580 9.83 24.96 0.02
C TYR A 580 9.27 25.74 1.21
N PRO A 581 8.85 27.00 1.01
CA PRO A 581 8.10 27.72 2.04
C PRO A 581 6.87 26.96 2.52
N GLY A 582 6.54 27.12 3.78
CA GLY A 582 5.34 26.55 4.36
C GLY A 582 4.07 27.18 3.75
N VAL A 583 3.05 26.38 3.53
CA VAL A 583 1.73 26.86 3.10
C VAL A 583 0.80 26.81 4.32
N GLU A 584 0.28 27.98 4.68
CA GLU A 584 -0.47 28.14 5.94
C GLU A 584 -1.73 27.27 5.99
N GLU A 585 -2.38 27.08 4.85
CA GLU A 585 -3.62 26.33 4.74
C GLU A 585 -3.40 24.80 4.71
N ASN A 586 -2.15 24.34 4.60
CA ASN A 586 -1.86 22.93 4.40
C ASN A 586 -1.34 22.27 5.68
N CYS A 587 -1.80 21.05 5.92
CA CYS A 587 -1.30 20.14 6.93
C CYS A 587 -1.40 18.70 6.39
N MET A 588 -0.31 17.93 6.46
CA MET A 588 -0.27 16.59 5.88
C MET A 588 -0.90 15.54 6.79
N SER A 589 -0.68 15.63 8.10
CA SER A 589 -1.13 14.63 9.06
C SER A 589 -2.64 14.34 8.97
N PRO A 590 -3.55 15.33 8.84
CA PRO A 590 -4.99 15.09 8.73
C PRO A 590 -5.43 14.32 7.47
N SER A 591 -4.56 14.15 6.49
CA SER A 591 -4.82 13.35 5.29
C SER A 591 -3.84 12.19 5.10
N PHE A 592 -2.98 11.92 6.09
CA PHE A 592 -1.98 10.86 6.00
C PHE A 592 -2.56 9.48 6.32
N SER A 593 -3.38 8.98 5.40
CA SER A 593 -4.15 7.73 5.55
C SER A 593 -3.26 6.51 5.83
N HIS A 594 -2.05 6.45 5.31
CA HIS A 594 -1.12 5.33 5.55
C HIS A 594 -0.94 5.03 7.04
N ILE A 595 -0.75 6.07 7.87
CA ILE A 595 -0.43 5.90 9.27
C ILE A 595 -1.64 6.04 10.21
N PHE A 596 -2.74 6.69 9.77
CA PHE A 596 -3.92 6.89 10.62
C PHE A 596 -5.10 5.98 10.30
N GLN A 597 -5.28 5.59 9.04
CA GLN A 597 -6.30 4.65 8.58
C GLN A 597 -5.72 3.28 8.24
N GLY A 598 -4.57 3.26 7.55
CA GLY A 598 -3.89 2.05 7.10
C GLY A 598 -3.02 1.39 8.17
N GLY A 599 -2.31 0.35 7.79
CA GLY A 599 -1.46 -0.46 8.67
C GLY A 599 -0.04 0.08 8.91
N TYR A 600 0.30 1.29 8.42
CA TYR A 600 1.67 1.84 8.42
C TYR A 600 2.02 2.69 9.64
N SER A 601 1.24 2.66 10.73
CA SER A 601 1.62 3.38 11.96
C SER A 601 2.93 2.84 12.53
N ALA A 602 3.88 3.73 12.81
CA ALA A 602 5.27 3.41 13.14
C ALA A 602 5.93 2.48 12.10
N GLY A 603 5.50 2.57 10.83
CA GLY A 603 5.88 1.66 9.77
C GLY A 603 6.15 2.29 8.41
N TYR A 604 5.98 3.62 8.24
CA TYR A 604 6.20 4.27 6.95
C TYR A 604 7.66 4.21 6.47
N TYR A 605 8.61 4.09 7.38
CA TYR A 605 10.03 3.89 7.07
C TYR A 605 10.27 2.63 6.21
N SER A 606 9.34 1.68 6.22
CA SER A 606 9.42 0.39 5.50
C SER A 606 9.69 0.56 4.01
N TYR A 607 9.18 1.62 3.39
CA TYR A 607 9.47 1.93 1.99
C TYR A 607 10.96 2.16 1.74
N LYS A 608 11.62 3.01 2.55
CA LYS A 608 13.06 3.26 2.42
C LYS A 608 13.91 2.10 2.92
N TRP A 609 13.42 1.36 3.91
CA TRP A 609 14.06 0.14 4.39
C TRP A 609 14.08 -0.95 3.30
N ALA A 610 12.94 -1.19 2.67
CA ALA A 610 12.81 -2.16 1.61
C ALA A 610 13.56 -1.75 0.32
N GLU A 611 13.74 -0.44 0.05
CA GLU A 611 14.56 0.03 -1.06
C GLU A 611 16.05 -0.39 -0.93
N VAL A 612 16.56 -0.55 0.29
CA VAL A 612 17.90 -1.11 0.51
C VAL A 612 17.94 -2.58 0.10
N LEU A 613 16.90 -3.34 0.48
CA LEU A 613 16.76 -4.76 0.12
C LEU A 613 16.60 -4.92 -1.40
N ASP A 614 15.72 -4.12 -1.99
CA ASP A 614 15.39 -4.16 -3.42
C ASP A 614 16.59 -3.81 -4.30
N ALA A 615 17.31 -2.74 -3.95
CA ALA A 615 18.47 -2.30 -4.74
C ALA A 615 19.57 -3.38 -4.79
N ASP A 616 19.86 -4.04 -3.67
CA ASP A 616 20.82 -5.13 -3.62
C ASP A 616 20.28 -6.40 -4.31
N ALA A 617 18.99 -6.70 -4.15
CA ALA A 617 18.32 -7.82 -4.83
C ALA A 617 18.34 -7.65 -6.35
N PHE A 618 17.96 -6.46 -6.85
CA PHE A 618 17.97 -6.22 -8.31
C PHE A 618 19.38 -6.13 -8.88
N ALA A 619 20.38 -5.65 -8.11
CA ALA A 619 21.78 -5.73 -8.53
C ALA A 619 22.21 -7.18 -8.83
N TYR A 620 21.71 -8.16 -8.08
CA TYR A 620 21.97 -9.58 -8.35
C TYR A 620 21.31 -10.05 -9.65
N PHE A 621 20.06 -9.63 -9.93
CA PHE A 621 19.44 -9.89 -11.23
C PHE A 621 20.24 -9.25 -12.39
N LYS A 622 20.70 -8.02 -12.22
CA LYS A 622 21.51 -7.35 -13.27
C LYS A 622 22.84 -8.06 -13.52
N GLU A 623 23.50 -8.51 -12.47
CA GLU A 623 24.78 -9.25 -12.57
C GLU A 623 24.64 -10.56 -13.37
N LYS A 624 23.54 -11.28 -13.20
CA LYS A 624 23.29 -12.60 -13.81
C LYS A 624 22.42 -12.55 -15.06
N GLY A 625 21.85 -11.40 -15.38
CA GLY A 625 20.82 -11.19 -16.41
C GLY A 625 19.42 -11.10 -15.81
N ILE A 626 18.68 -10.04 -16.17
CA ILE A 626 17.36 -9.73 -15.53
C ILE A 626 16.29 -10.80 -15.73
N PHE A 627 16.47 -11.71 -16.67
CA PHE A 627 15.60 -12.88 -16.92
C PHE A 627 16.28 -14.21 -16.61
N ASN A 628 17.34 -14.19 -15.79
CA ASN A 628 18.03 -15.40 -15.38
C ASN A 628 17.12 -16.29 -14.54
N LYS A 629 16.85 -17.49 -15.05
CA LYS A 629 15.94 -18.46 -14.40
C LYS A 629 16.42 -18.94 -13.03
N GLU A 630 17.72 -19.09 -12.83
CA GLU A 630 18.26 -19.53 -11.53
C GLU A 630 18.01 -18.48 -10.46
N VAL A 631 18.29 -17.20 -10.76
CA VAL A 631 18.04 -16.09 -9.82
C VAL A 631 16.55 -15.94 -9.55
N ALA A 632 15.71 -16.00 -10.60
CA ALA A 632 14.25 -15.93 -10.47
C ALA A 632 13.69 -17.08 -9.62
N THR A 633 14.20 -18.31 -9.82
CA THR A 633 13.81 -19.48 -9.02
C THR A 633 14.19 -19.29 -7.54
N LYS A 634 15.42 -18.84 -7.26
CA LYS A 634 15.85 -18.54 -5.88
C LYS A 634 14.97 -17.46 -5.24
N PHE A 635 14.63 -16.41 -5.98
CA PHE A 635 13.74 -15.35 -5.47
C PHE A 635 12.34 -15.88 -5.19
N LYS A 636 11.77 -16.68 -6.10
CA LYS A 636 10.49 -17.36 -5.91
C LYS A 636 10.52 -18.27 -4.69
N GLU A 637 11.51 -19.17 -4.60
CA GLU A 637 11.57 -20.22 -3.56
C GLU A 637 11.87 -19.68 -2.17
N HIS A 638 12.68 -18.61 -2.06
CA HIS A 638 13.14 -18.10 -0.78
C HIS A 638 12.44 -16.81 -0.34
N VAL A 639 11.80 -16.08 -1.25
CA VAL A 639 11.08 -14.82 -0.92
C VAL A 639 9.59 -14.97 -1.20
N LEU A 640 9.17 -15.13 -2.47
CA LEU A 640 7.76 -15.02 -2.88
C LEU A 640 6.88 -16.15 -2.33
N SER A 641 7.42 -17.38 -2.22
CA SER A 641 6.61 -18.54 -1.80
C SER A 641 6.58 -18.78 -0.29
N LYS A 642 7.44 -18.12 0.48
CA LYS A 642 7.67 -18.44 1.89
C LYS A 642 6.80 -17.67 2.87
N GLY A 643 6.28 -16.51 2.50
CA GLY A 643 5.53 -15.70 3.45
C GLY A 643 6.26 -15.53 4.79
N GLY A 644 5.53 -15.70 5.88
CA GLY A 644 6.04 -15.60 7.26
C GLY A 644 6.59 -16.91 7.85
N THR A 645 6.93 -17.92 7.03
CA THR A 645 7.41 -19.24 7.52
C THR A 645 8.79 -19.20 8.16
N GLU A 646 9.54 -18.13 7.95
CA GLU A 646 10.86 -17.88 8.57
C GLU A 646 11.08 -16.37 8.75
N LYS A 647 12.12 -16.02 9.53
CA LYS A 647 12.52 -14.62 9.70
C LYS A 647 12.95 -14.01 8.35
N PRO A 648 12.53 -12.78 7.99
CA PRO A 648 12.80 -12.18 6.70
C PRO A 648 14.28 -12.15 6.29
N MET A 649 15.19 -11.82 7.21
CA MET A 649 16.63 -11.75 6.92
C MET A 649 17.22 -13.14 6.59
N VAL A 650 16.66 -14.22 7.15
CA VAL A 650 17.08 -15.59 6.82
C VAL A 650 16.68 -15.92 5.38
N LEU A 651 15.45 -15.60 4.99
CA LEU A 651 14.94 -15.78 3.63
C LEU A 651 15.75 -14.97 2.62
N TYR A 652 16.00 -13.70 2.94
CA TYR A 652 16.79 -12.81 2.10
C TYR A 652 18.22 -13.35 1.87
N LYS A 653 18.91 -13.77 2.94
CA LYS A 653 20.25 -14.35 2.82
C LYS A 653 20.30 -15.63 2.00
N ARG A 654 19.27 -16.47 2.05
CA ARG A 654 19.20 -17.68 1.20
C ARG A 654 19.07 -17.31 -0.29
N PHE A 655 18.31 -16.26 -0.59
CA PHE A 655 18.19 -15.73 -1.94
C PHE A 655 19.51 -15.07 -2.40
N ARG A 656 20.00 -14.12 -1.61
CA ARG A 656 21.08 -13.21 -2.02
C ARG A 656 22.49 -13.73 -1.73
N GLY A 657 22.64 -14.59 -0.73
CA GLY A 657 23.92 -15.11 -0.23
C GLY A 657 24.62 -14.19 0.78
N GLN A 658 24.07 -13.01 1.05
CA GLN A 658 24.64 -12.01 1.98
C GLN A 658 23.54 -11.10 2.57
N GLU A 659 23.89 -10.29 3.55
CA GLU A 659 23.03 -9.19 4.03
C GLU A 659 22.98 -8.04 2.99
N PRO A 660 21.85 -7.31 2.93
CA PRO A 660 21.72 -6.16 2.03
C PRO A 660 22.63 -5.02 2.48
N LYS A 661 23.15 -4.25 1.52
CA LYS A 661 24.03 -3.12 1.78
C LYS A 661 23.42 -1.82 1.25
N PRO A 662 23.42 -0.73 2.03
CA PRO A 662 22.87 0.58 1.61
C PRO A 662 23.55 1.17 0.37
N GLU A 663 24.79 0.75 0.06
CA GLU A 663 25.58 1.26 -1.06
C GLU A 663 24.88 1.05 -2.43
N ALA A 664 24.15 -0.05 -2.61
CA ALA A 664 23.42 -0.31 -3.84
C ALA A 664 22.32 0.75 -4.06
N LEU A 665 21.55 1.08 -3.01
CA LEU A 665 20.54 2.14 -3.04
C LEU A 665 21.18 3.50 -3.33
N LEU A 666 22.23 3.85 -2.58
CA LEU A 666 22.88 5.17 -2.70
C LEU A 666 23.50 5.37 -4.10
N LYS A 667 24.08 4.31 -4.67
CA LYS A 667 24.60 4.32 -6.05
C LYS A 667 23.47 4.50 -7.07
N ARG A 668 22.35 3.76 -6.92
CA ARG A 668 21.18 3.89 -7.81
C ARG A 668 20.58 5.29 -7.74
N ALA A 669 20.54 5.89 -6.57
CA ALA A 669 20.02 7.24 -6.35
C ALA A 669 21.00 8.38 -6.70
N GLY A 670 22.25 8.08 -7.12
CA GLY A 670 23.27 9.11 -7.39
C GLY A 670 23.67 9.91 -6.13
N LEU A 671 23.61 9.28 -4.96
CA LEU A 671 23.89 9.91 -3.65
C LEU A 671 25.23 9.48 -3.02
N LEU A 672 26.02 8.69 -3.75
CA LEU A 672 27.40 8.33 -3.39
C LEU A 672 28.38 9.29 -4.02
#